data_6f6c57fb97acd7b1a7b1282ebeb4e5f5
#
_entry.id   6f6c57fb97acd7b1a7b1282ebeb4e5f5
#
_cell.length_a   1.000
_cell.length_b   1.000
_cell.length_c   1.000
_cell.angle_alpha   90.00
_cell.angle_beta   90.00
_cell.angle_gamma   90.00
#
_symmetry.space_group_name_H-M   'P 1'
#
loop_
_entity.id
_entity.type
_entity.pdbx_description
1 polymer ?
#
loop_
_entity_poly.entity_id
_entity_poly.type
_entity_poly.pdbx_seq_one_letter_code
_entity_poly.pdbx_strand_id
1 'polypeptide(L)'
;MHLVGHNCFNQVVLLNMFAQNSINQKMNNLINTNLLKHIQMPQLLNFICSLITLFVLNTSIVAQEQTINDKNLSPIIGKWEGNLVVNENKSVGIIWRFETSVQGKLIGFMGPASKGVATLPMQNIVVTDSTISYAIHSEGSYSGQISVSGITGIWSSGSGKQLVLYMARKLTKQQLSERFEKTDGANDIHQSIKLGDVEAVKAFLDKGNDINKLYGKGQTLLFDAIKGDRSYKVAKYLLERGADVNFVTDGITPLMYAVAYQNLTIVKTLINHKADINYVSKEKQSAVLFAIKGRNPEALQLLIDHGADPSIKIQADYSAIDLAKEENIREILDVLNIPYVGISDGPYVFQSEEGHSVVRIIDGETFVQNISTKDSQTIKYNGGKVTLWENTPVEVENLEYNGDFKLGAISDIHGQFDTFIKLLKNNAIIDQQGQWNFGNGHFVVAGDIFDRGPQVTEVLWFLYDLEKQAEKSGGKLHVLLGNHDVMVLNGNLRSVHPKYKEAAKILNKPFNSLFNKGTVLGDWLRTRPVLVKINDILFTHGGLHPDLADKGLTFGQINKVFKQQLIESELDQDRNELGNFLHRGHGPIYYRGYFQGELATDEQIDELLKHFKISNIVVGHTTHKQIESHYGGKIIVIDANMKSGSMGEILLWQNGEFVRGTLSGKKLALNKK
;
A
#
# COMPACT_ATOMS: atom_id res chain seq x y z
N MET A 1 -57.13 32.09 23.48
CA MET A 1 -55.81 31.44 23.80
C MET A 1 -55.18 30.71 22.64
N HIS A 2 -55.36 31.18 21.41
CA HIS A 2 -54.80 30.49 20.21
C HIS A 2 -53.95 31.41 19.28
N LEU A 3 -53.55 32.59 19.74
CA LEU A 3 -52.78 33.56 18.96
C LEU A 3 -51.41 33.94 19.55
N VAL A 4 -50.99 33.39 20.68
CA VAL A 4 -49.71 33.70 21.32
C VAL A 4 -48.64 32.62 21.04
N GLY A 5 -49.03 31.40 20.58
CA GLY A 5 -48.12 30.32 20.32
C GLY A 5 -47.32 30.40 19.01
N HIS A 6 -47.85 31.09 17.98
CA HIS A 6 -47.21 31.16 16.67
C HIS A 6 -46.09 32.20 16.53
N ASN A 7 -46.11 33.25 17.38
CA ASN A 7 -45.06 34.28 17.30
C ASN A 7 -43.75 33.89 18.04
N CYS A 8 -43.84 33.05 19.06
CA CYS A 8 -42.63 32.54 19.75
C CYS A 8 -41.85 31.53 18.90
N PHE A 9 -42.57 30.69 18.14
CA PHE A 9 -41.90 29.66 17.29
C PHE A 9 -41.12 30.29 16.17
N ASN A 10 -41.66 31.31 15.50
CA ASN A 10 -40.99 32.02 14.41
C ASN A 10 -39.81 32.90 14.88
N GLN A 11 -39.83 33.44 16.09
CA GLN A 11 -38.70 34.17 16.66
C GLN A 11 -37.56 33.27 17.08
N VAL A 12 -37.81 32.06 17.55
CA VAL A 12 -36.77 31.06 17.91
C VAL A 12 -36.12 30.49 16.67
N VAL A 13 -36.87 30.28 15.58
CA VAL A 13 -36.32 29.81 14.29
C VAL A 13 -35.47 30.92 13.61
N LEU A 14 -35.91 32.18 13.68
CA LEU A 14 -35.12 33.31 13.17
C LEU A 14 -33.85 33.57 13.99
N LEU A 15 -33.90 33.48 15.31
CA LEU A 15 -32.73 33.60 16.17
C LEU A 15 -31.71 32.46 15.94
N ASN A 16 -32.18 31.23 15.70
CA ASN A 16 -31.30 30.10 15.35
C ASN A 16 -30.66 30.27 13.95
N MET A 17 -31.37 30.76 12.97
CA MET A 17 -30.82 31.05 11.63
C MET A 17 -29.80 32.21 11.65
N PHE A 18 -30.04 33.26 12.48
CA PHE A 18 -29.04 34.32 12.65
C PHE A 18 -27.82 33.92 13.42
N ALA A 19 -27.95 33.03 14.45
CA ALA A 19 -26.83 32.46 15.19
C ALA A 19 -25.99 31.53 14.29
N GLN A 20 -26.64 30.72 13.45
CA GLN A 20 -25.94 29.80 12.55
C GLN A 20 -25.18 30.54 11.44
N ASN A 21 -25.74 31.62 10.87
CA ASN A 21 -25.05 32.47 9.89
C ASN A 21 -23.86 33.23 10.49
N SER A 22 -23.95 33.71 11.73
CA SER A 22 -22.85 34.39 12.43
C SER A 22 -21.71 33.41 12.80
N ILE A 23 -22.05 32.17 13.14
CA ILE A 23 -21.07 31.12 13.46
C ILE A 23 -20.38 30.63 12.18
N ASN A 24 -21.11 30.41 11.10
CA ASN A 24 -20.55 30.02 9.79
C ASN A 24 -19.64 31.13 9.21
N GLN A 25 -20.01 32.38 9.39
CA GLN A 25 -19.18 33.51 8.96
C GLN A 25 -17.90 33.66 9.81
N LYS A 26 -17.96 33.39 11.12
CA LYS A 26 -16.77 33.36 11.99
C LYS A 26 -15.91 32.13 11.73
N MET A 27 -16.50 30.96 11.43
CA MET A 27 -15.76 29.76 11.05
C MET A 27 -15.05 29.93 9.70
N ASN A 28 -15.72 30.47 8.69
CA ASN A 28 -15.09 30.74 7.38
C ASN A 28 -13.97 31.79 7.48
N ASN A 29 -14.07 32.77 8.38
CA ASN A 29 -12.99 33.72 8.65
C ASN A 29 -11.82 33.10 9.41
N LEU A 30 -12.05 32.11 10.27
CA LEU A 30 -10.97 31.36 10.94
C LEU A 30 -10.24 30.38 10.00
N ILE A 31 -10.95 29.79 9.05
CA ILE A 31 -10.39 28.88 8.04
C ILE A 31 -9.53 29.65 7.03
N ASN A 32 -9.87 30.90 6.74
CA ASN A 32 -9.13 31.74 5.80
C ASN A 32 -7.92 32.48 6.40
N THR A 33 -7.68 32.38 7.69
CA THR A 33 -6.45 32.93 8.29
C THR A 33 -5.37 31.86 8.29
N ASN A 34 -4.15 32.20 7.80
CA ASN A 34 -2.96 31.35 7.73
C ASN A 34 -2.47 30.77 9.08
N LEU A 35 -3.29 30.78 10.13
CA LEU A 35 -2.96 30.29 11.47
C LEU A 35 -3.00 28.76 11.61
N LEU A 36 -3.69 28.06 10.71
CA LEU A 36 -3.82 26.58 10.80
C LEU A 36 -2.70 25.79 10.13
N LYS A 37 -1.78 26.46 9.44
CA LYS A 37 -0.66 25.78 8.73
C LYS A 37 0.44 25.20 9.64
N HIS A 38 0.41 25.48 10.94
CA HIS A 38 1.45 25.05 11.89
C HIS A 38 0.93 24.28 13.12
N ILE A 39 -0.34 23.89 13.14
CA ILE A 39 -0.91 23.14 14.28
C ILE A 39 -0.64 21.65 14.07
N GLN A 40 0.19 21.06 14.93
CA GLN A 40 0.39 19.60 14.95
C GLN A 40 -0.91 18.88 15.32
N MET A 41 -1.17 17.71 14.75
CA MET A 41 -2.39 16.89 14.92
C MET A 41 -2.87 16.72 16.38
N PRO A 42 -2.02 16.62 17.42
CA PRO A 42 -2.46 16.56 18.81
C PRO A 42 -3.15 17.84 19.28
N GLN A 43 -2.77 19.01 18.77
CA GLN A 43 -3.38 20.29 19.11
C GLN A 43 -4.74 20.46 18.40
N LEU A 44 -4.88 19.94 17.19
CA LEU A 44 -6.16 19.91 16.47
C LEU A 44 -7.15 18.98 17.16
N LEU A 45 -6.71 17.83 17.66
CA LEU A 45 -7.54 16.88 18.40
C LEU A 45 -8.01 17.47 19.75
N ASN A 46 -7.11 18.16 20.48
CA ASN A 46 -7.46 18.86 21.73
C ASN A 46 -8.38 20.06 21.46
N PHE A 47 -8.20 20.76 20.35
CA PHE A 47 -9.08 21.85 19.93
C PHE A 47 -10.48 21.33 19.55
N ILE A 48 -10.58 20.23 18.81
CA ILE A 48 -11.85 19.55 18.50
C ILE A 48 -12.50 19.03 19.78
N CYS A 49 -11.77 18.41 20.71
CA CYS A 49 -12.29 17.98 22.01
C CYS A 49 -12.73 19.17 22.90
N SER A 50 -12.06 20.30 22.83
CA SER A 50 -12.43 21.51 23.56
C SER A 50 -13.65 22.21 22.97
N LEU A 51 -13.79 22.24 21.64
CA LEU A 51 -14.99 22.73 20.95
C LEU A 51 -16.22 21.87 21.28
N ILE A 52 -16.06 20.55 21.29
CA ILE A 52 -17.10 19.60 21.70
C ILE A 52 -17.51 19.85 23.17
N THR A 53 -16.57 20.20 24.04
CA THR A 53 -16.85 20.48 25.46
C THR A 53 -17.56 21.81 25.66
N LEU A 54 -17.27 22.85 24.86
CA LEU A 54 -17.96 24.14 24.92
C LEU A 54 -19.41 24.09 24.38
N PHE A 55 -19.66 23.21 23.39
CA PHE A 55 -21.00 23.06 22.77
C PHE A 55 -21.97 22.29 23.68
N VAL A 56 -21.47 21.36 24.51
CA VAL A 56 -22.29 20.55 25.43
C VAL A 56 -22.86 21.37 26.62
N LEU A 57 -22.31 22.55 26.90
CA LEU A 57 -22.76 23.39 28.03
C LEU A 57 -23.97 24.27 27.69
N ASN A 58 -24.43 24.36 26.44
CA ASN A 58 -25.46 25.35 26.07
C ASN A 58 -26.66 24.88 25.25
N THR A 59 -26.85 23.56 25.02
CA THR A 59 -28.05 23.13 24.26
C THR A 59 -28.69 21.89 24.86
N SER A 60 -29.90 22.03 25.41
CA SER A 60 -30.84 20.93 25.60
C SER A 60 -31.37 20.51 24.23
N ILE A 61 -30.64 19.60 23.53
CA ILE A 61 -31.07 19.09 22.25
C ILE A 61 -31.97 17.88 22.50
N VAL A 62 -33.21 18.01 22.08
CA VAL A 62 -34.18 16.91 21.99
C VAL A 62 -33.70 15.93 20.92
N ALA A 63 -33.41 14.70 21.33
CA ALA A 63 -33.11 13.62 20.40
C ALA A 63 -34.28 13.38 19.45
N GLN A 64 -34.02 13.31 18.12
CA GLN A 64 -35.05 13.04 17.13
C GLN A 64 -35.42 11.55 17.20
N GLU A 65 -36.68 11.27 17.48
CA GLU A 65 -37.22 9.94 17.75
C GLU A 65 -37.69 9.25 16.45
N GLN A 66 -37.27 8.02 16.21
CA GLN A 66 -37.84 7.12 15.20
C GLN A 66 -38.42 5.84 15.83
N THR A 67 -39.58 5.41 15.31
CA THR A 67 -40.28 4.19 15.73
C THR A 67 -39.63 2.94 15.12
N ILE A 68 -39.19 2.02 15.96
CA ILE A 68 -38.60 0.73 15.58
C ILE A 68 -39.41 -0.42 16.21
N ASN A 69 -39.50 -1.55 15.54
CA ASN A 69 -40.25 -2.73 15.96
C ASN A 69 -39.59 -3.40 17.20
N ASP A 70 -40.32 -3.54 18.30
CA ASP A 70 -39.82 -3.86 19.67
C ASP A 70 -39.07 -5.16 19.86
N LYS A 71 -39.10 -6.09 18.91
CA LYS A 71 -38.54 -7.45 19.10
C LYS A 71 -37.02 -7.55 18.97
N ASN A 72 -36.33 -6.55 18.36
CA ASN A 72 -34.91 -6.65 18.02
C ASN A 72 -33.95 -5.72 18.78
N LEU A 73 -34.42 -4.98 19.78
CA LEU A 73 -33.61 -3.99 20.53
C LEU A 73 -32.75 -4.60 21.64
N SER A 74 -33.16 -5.73 22.20
CA SER A 74 -32.48 -6.39 23.35
C SER A 74 -30.96 -6.60 23.14
N PRO A 75 -30.49 -6.98 21.93
CA PRO A 75 -29.06 -7.25 21.72
C PRO A 75 -28.17 -6.00 21.75
N ILE A 76 -28.72 -4.80 21.53
CA ILE A 76 -27.90 -3.58 21.40
C ILE A 76 -27.90 -2.70 22.62
N ILE A 77 -28.93 -2.80 23.48
CA ILE A 77 -29.04 -1.99 24.72
C ILE A 77 -27.86 -2.26 25.67
N GLY A 78 -27.24 -1.21 26.16
CA GLY A 78 -26.14 -1.26 27.13
C GLY A 78 -24.92 -0.43 26.70
N LYS A 79 -23.82 -0.63 27.44
CA LYS A 79 -22.56 0.07 27.21
C LYS A 79 -21.65 -0.76 26.34
N TRP A 80 -21.07 -0.12 25.34
CA TRP A 80 -20.12 -0.68 24.39
C TRP A 80 -18.81 0.10 24.47
N GLU A 81 -17.70 -0.58 24.43
CA GLU A 81 -16.37 0.03 24.41
C GLU A 81 -15.59 -0.48 23.20
N GLY A 82 -14.88 0.39 22.52
CA GLY A 82 -14.13 0.03 21.35
C GLY A 82 -13.14 1.10 20.93
N ASN A 83 -12.65 0.99 19.69
CA ASN A 83 -11.64 1.89 19.19
C ASN A 83 -11.91 2.27 17.74
N LEU A 84 -11.79 3.56 17.47
CA LEU A 84 -11.74 4.14 16.14
C LEU A 84 -10.29 4.13 15.68
N VAL A 85 -10.00 3.37 14.63
CA VAL A 85 -8.65 3.26 14.05
C VAL A 85 -8.41 4.46 13.15
N VAL A 86 -7.48 5.31 13.54
CA VAL A 86 -7.13 6.54 12.80
C VAL A 86 -6.06 6.27 11.73
N ASN A 87 -5.09 5.42 12.07
CA ASN A 87 -4.06 4.86 11.17
C ASN A 87 -3.41 3.63 11.82
N GLU A 88 -2.43 3.01 11.16
CA GLU A 88 -1.73 1.80 11.61
C GLU A 88 -1.16 1.89 13.04
N ASN A 89 -0.80 3.10 13.48
CA ASN A 89 -0.15 3.35 14.77
C ASN A 89 -1.02 4.12 15.78
N LYS A 90 -2.27 4.45 15.44
CA LYS A 90 -3.10 5.31 16.27
C LYS A 90 -4.57 4.89 16.25
N SER A 91 -5.09 4.64 17.43
CA SER A 91 -6.53 4.47 17.64
C SER A 91 -7.03 5.37 18.79
N VAL A 92 -8.31 5.71 18.75
CA VAL A 92 -8.99 6.49 19.78
C VAL A 92 -10.05 5.61 20.42
N GLY A 93 -9.97 5.46 21.74
CA GLY A 93 -10.98 4.72 22.51
C GLY A 93 -12.33 5.44 22.48
N ILE A 94 -13.39 4.70 22.13
CA ILE A 94 -14.77 5.20 22.01
C ILE A 94 -15.68 4.39 22.91
N ILE A 95 -16.66 5.08 23.53
CA ILE A 95 -17.75 4.45 24.27
C ILE A 95 -19.06 4.76 23.55
N TRP A 96 -19.89 3.74 23.39
CA TRP A 96 -21.31 3.87 23.06
C TRP A 96 -22.18 3.49 24.24
N ARG A 97 -23.33 4.14 24.39
CA ARG A 97 -24.38 3.77 25.31
C ARG A 97 -25.71 3.79 24.56
N PHE A 98 -26.39 2.67 24.53
CA PHE A 98 -27.74 2.54 24.02
C PHE A 98 -28.70 2.25 25.18
N GLU A 99 -29.81 2.96 25.24
CA GLU A 99 -30.84 2.81 26.22
C GLU A 99 -32.23 3.01 25.60
N THR A 100 -33.26 2.60 26.33
CA THR A 100 -34.65 2.83 25.91
C THR A 100 -35.14 4.10 26.58
N SER A 101 -35.74 5.03 25.84
CA SER A 101 -36.38 6.22 26.38
C SER A 101 -37.62 5.83 27.20
N VAL A 102 -38.14 6.78 27.99
CA VAL A 102 -39.39 6.60 28.78
C VAL A 102 -40.58 6.26 27.85
N GLN A 103 -40.48 6.56 26.57
CA GLN A 103 -41.50 6.26 25.54
C GLN A 103 -41.23 4.97 24.75
N GLY A 104 -40.29 4.13 25.22
CA GLY A 104 -39.95 2.85 24.59
C GLY A 104 -39.06 2.95 23.35
N LYS A 105 -38.49 4.12 23.00
CA LYS A 105 -37.65 4.31 21.80
C LYS A 105 -36.17 4.13 22.12
N LEU A 106 -35.42 3.59 21.12
CA LEU A 106 -33.97 3.46 21.22
C LEU A 106 -33.32 4.83 21.12
N ILE A 107 -32.50 5.17 22.10
CA ILE A 107 -31.62 6.33 22.12
C ILE A 107 -30.17 5.87 22.27
N GLY A 108 -29.26 6.56 21.62
CA GLY A 108 -27.84 6.22 21.66
C GLY A 108 -26.97 7.45 21.89
N PHE A 109 -25.86 7.23 22.56
CA PHE A 109 -24.85 8.23 22.83
C PHE A 109 -23.46 7.67 22.53
N MET A 110 -22.53 8.52 22.11
CA MET A 110 -21.12 8.16 22.01
C MET A 110 -20.21 9.18 22.69
N GLY A 111 -19.00 8.79 22.97
CA GLY A 111 -17.98 9.67 23.54
C GLY A 111 -16.61 9.02 23.61
N PRO A 112 -15.55 9.79 23.93
CA PRO A 112 -14.21 9.26 24.07
C PRO A 112 -14.10 8.40 25.35
N ALA A 113 -13.44 7.24 25.24
CA ALA A 113 -13.24 6.32 26.35
C ALA A 113 -12.44 6.95 27.49
N SER A 114 -11.57 7.90 27.21
CA SER A 114 -10.78 8.66 28.19
C SER A 114 -11.63 9.47 29.19
N LYS A 115 -12.87 9.80 28.82
CA LYS A 115 -13.83 10.52 29.72
C LYS A 115 -14.76 9.57 30.44
N GLY A 116 -14.77 8.27 30.18
CA GLY A 116 -15.59 7.26 30.82
C GLY A 116 -17.10 7.34 30.57
N VAL A 117 -17.57 8.36 29.84
CA VAL A 117 -18.99 8.63 29.57
C VAL A 117 -19.26 8.93 28.12
N ALA A 118 -20.41 8.47 27.62
CA ALA A 118 -20.91 8.75 26.27
C ALA A 118 -21.94 9.89 26.39
N THR A 119 -21.66 11.03 25.79
CA THR A 119 -22.46 12.26 25.92
C THR A 119 -22.97 12.84 24.62
N LEU A 120 -22.37 12.47 23.46
CA LEU A 120 -22.80 12.93 22.13
C LEU A 120 -23.99 12.10 21.66
N PRO A 121 -25.17 12.71 21.42
CA PRO A 121 -26.34 11.97 20.98
C PRO A 121 -26.19 11.46 19.55
N MET A 122 -26.59 10.23 19.30
CA MET A 122 -26.72 9.62 17.99
C MET A 122 -28.08 9.98 17.38
N GLN A 123 -28.11 10.25 16.09
CA GLN A 123 -29.33 10.57 15.31
C GLN A 123 -29.56 9.51 14.25
N ASN A 124 -30.82 9.37 13.82
CA ASN A 124 -31.19 8.45 12.75
C ASN A 124 -30.68 7.03 12.98
N ILE A 125 -30.82 6.53 14.23
CA ILE A 125 -30.35 5.18 14.58
C ILE A 125 -31.28 4.17 13.90
N VAL A 126 -30.72 3.36 13.00
CA VAL A 126 -31.39 2.23 12.35
C VAL A 126 -30.69 0.95 12.78
N VAL A 127 -31.45 0.01 13.32
CA VAL A 127 -30.95 -1.31 13.76
C VAL A 127 -31.78 -2.38 13.06
N THR A 128 -31.10 -3.34 12.43
CA THR A 128 -31.68 -4.58 11.90
C THR A 128 -31.13 -5.76 12.67
N ASP A 129 -31.52 -6.98 12.29
CA ASP A 129 -30.99 -8.21 12.93
C ASP A 129 -29.45 -8.32 12.82
N SER A 130 -28.85 -7.72 11.80
CA SER A 130 -27.43 -7.86 11.52
C SER A 130 -26.68 -6.54 11.29
N THR A 131 -27.37 -5.39 11.26
CA THR A 131 -26.72 -4.10 10.97
C THR A 131 -27.14 -3.01 11.94
N ILE A 132 -26.26 -2.01 12.10
CA ILE A 132 -26.57 -0.74 12.76
C ILE A 132 -26.00 0.41 11.95
N SER A 133 -26.79 1.47 11.82
CA SER A 133 -26.33 2.75 11.30
C SER A 133 -26.86 3.90 12.12
N TYR A 134 -26.12 5.00 12.19
CA TYR A 134 -26.53 6.24 12.85
C TYR A 134 -25.69 7.43 12.34
N ALA A 135 -26.11 8.64 12.67
CA ALA A 135 -25.38 9.87 12.40
C ALA A 135 -25.07 10.62 13.71
N ILE A 136 -24.05 11.45 13.68
CA ILE A 136 -23.73 12.43 14.72
C ILE A 136 -23.69 13.80 14.07
N HIS A 137 -24.79 14.50 14.07
CA HIS A 137 -24.98 15.85 13.53
C HIS A 137 -23.99 16.18 12.39
N SER A 138 -23.14 17.20 12.52
CA SER A 138 -22.15 17.60 11.52
C SER A 138 -20.87 16.74 11.49
N GLU A 139 -20.72 15.81 12.42
CA GLU A 139 -19.47 15.05 12.63
C GLU A 139 -19.31 13.86 11.69
N GLY A 140 -20.43 13.28 11.20
CA GLY A 140 -20.40 12.15 10.30
C GLY A 140 -21.43 11.07 10.58
N SER A 141 -21.27 9.92 9.93
CA SER A 141 -22.17 8.78 10.06
C SER A 141 -21.42 7.47 10.25
N TYR A 142 -22.08 6.50 10.84
CA TYR A 142 -21.58 5.15 11.05
C TYR A 142 -22.49 4.12 10.40
N SER A 143 -21.89 3.11 9.77
CA SER A 143 -22.58 1.91 9.32
C SER A 143 -21.75 0.68 9.65
N GLY A 144 -22.36 -0.32 10.27
CA GLY A 144 -21.65 -1.51 10.74
C GLY A 144 -22.51 -2.75 10.83
N GLN A 145 -21.82 -3.89 10.89
CA GLN A 145 -22.42 -5.21 11.10
C GLN A 145 -22.45 -5.54 12.59
N ILE A 146 -23.59 -6.03 13.05
CA ILE A 146 -23.77 -6.55 14.41
C ILE A 146 -23.44 -8.04 14.38
N SER A 147 -22.51 -8.46 15.22
CA SER A 147 -22.20 -9.86 15.47
C SER A 147 -22.39 -10.20 16.94
N VAL A 148 -22.32 -11.46 17.28
CA VAL A 148 -22.44 -11.94 18.66
C VAL A 148 -21.32 -11.39 19.55
N SER A 149 -20.11 -11.17 18.98
CA SER A 149 -18.92 -10.67 19.69
C SER A 149 -18.80 -9.15 19.74
N GLY A 150 -19.49 -8.44 18.85
CA GLY A 150 -19.33 -7.00 18.76
C GLY A 150 -20.00 -6.38 17.56
N ILE A 151 -19.69 -5.11 17.36
CA ILE A 151 -20.13 -4.34 16.19
C ILE A 151 -18.88 -3.85 15.47
N THR A 152 -18.79 -4.12 14.17
CA THR A 152 -17.69 -3.69 13.34
C THR A 152 -18.22 -2.91 12.15
N GLY A 153 -17.59 -1.81 11.79
CA GLY A 153 -18.05 -1.01 10.67
C GLY A 153 -17.18 0.20 10.38
N ILE A 154 -17.72 1.08 9.56
CA ILE A 154 -17.02 2.24 9.05
C ILE A 154 -17.69 3.51 9.58
N TRP A 155 -16.88 4.36 10.18
CA TRP A 155 -17.22 5.75 10.46
C TRP A 155 -16.82 6.61 9.27
N SER A 156 -17.75 7.33 8.70
CA SER A 156 -17.50 8.31 7.64
C SER A 156 -17.64 9.72 8.22
N SER A 157 -16.54 10.47 8.29
CA SER A 157 -16.57 11.85 8.78
C SER A 157 -17.30 12.77 7.83
N GLY A 158 -17.78 13.92 8.32
CA GLY A 158 -18.38 14.96 7.48
C GLY A 158 -17.45 15.50 6.38
N SER A 159 -16.13 15.30 6.49
CA SER A 159 -15.12 15.60 5.48
C SER A 159 -14.83 14.43 4.50
N GLY A 160 -15.61 13.35 4.54
CA GLY A 160 -15.45 12.18 3.66
C GLY A 160 -14.37 11.17 4.08
N LYS A 161 -13.64 11.40 5.18
CA LYS A 161 -12.65 10.43 5.67
C LYS A 161 -13.35 9.22 6.28
N GLN A 162 -12.94 8.01 5.85
CA GLN A 162 -13.44 6.75 6.40
C GLN A 162 -12.47 6.16 7.41
N LEU A 163 -12.99 5.73 8.56
CA LEU A 163 -12.23 5.12 9.64
C LEU A 163 -12.94 3.84 10.11
N VAL A 164 -12.16 2.81 10.41
CA VAL A 164 -12.72 1.55 10.93
C VAL A 164 -12.99 1.69 12.42
N LEU A 165 -14.20 1.30 12.86
CA LEU A 165 -14.61 1.33 14.27
C LEU A 165 -15.04 -0.07 14.72
N TYR A 166 -14.41 -0.55 15.80
CA TYR A 166 -14.71 -1.82 16.43
C TYR A 166 -15.25 -1.56 17.85
N MET A 167 -16.40 -2.15 18.16
CA MET A 167 -17.03 -2.04 19.46
C MET A 167 -17.30 -3.42 20.07
N ALA A 168 -16.93 -3.61 21.32
CA ALA A 168 -17.22 -4.82 22.09
C ALA A 168 -18.12 -4.51 23.27
N ARG A 169 -19.00 -5.45 23.62
CA ARG A 169 -19.87 -5.34 24.80
C ARG A 169 -19.19 -6.02 25.98
N LYS A 170 -19.13 -5.36 27.13
CA LYS A 170 -18.81 -6.02 28.39
C LYS A 170 -20.00 -6.90 28.80
N LEU A 171 -19.87 -8.22 28.59
CA LEU A 171 -20.90 -9.19 28.98
C LEU A 171 -20.60 -9.82 30.34
N THR A 172 -21.66 -10.20 31.07
CA THR A 172 -21.54 -11.03 32.28
C THR A 172 -21.21 -12.49 31.90
N LYS A 173 -20.66 -13.27 32.85
CA LYS A 173 -20.37 -14.70 32.65
C LYS A 173 -21.55 -15.49 32.10
N GLN A 174 -22.76 -15.23 32.60
CA GLN A 174 -23.99 -15.89 32.20
C GLN A 174 -24.39 -15.50 30.78
N GLN A 175 -24.30 -14.23 30.40
CA GLN A 175 -24.56 -13.74 29.05
C GLN A 175 -23.59 -14.29 28.05
N LEU A 176 -22.29 -14.49 28.42
CA LEU A 176 -21.31 -15.16 27.56
C LEU A 176 -21.67 -16.62 27.30
N SER A 177 -22.10 -17.36 28.33
CA SER A 177 -22.52 -18.76 28.21
C SER A 177 -23.72 -18.95 27.27
N GLU A 178 -24.79 -18.18 27.47
CA GLU A 178 -26.01 -18.20 26.67
C GLU A 178 -25.78 -17.82 25.21
N ARG A 179 -24.77 -17.03 24.96
CA ARG A 179 -24.39 -16.52 23.65
C ARG A 179 -23.75 -17.60 22.77
N PHE A 180 -22.91 -18.46 23.35
CA PHE A 180 -22.25 -19.55 22.63
C PHE A 180 -23.18 -20.76 22.36
N GLU A 181 -24.36 -20.82 22.97
CA GLU A 181 -25.34 -21.86 22.70
C GLU A 181 -26.13 -21.70 21.39
N LYS A 182 -26.13 -20.47 20.81
CA LYS A 182 -27.00 -20.13 19.67
C LYS A 182 -26.29 -20.07 18.31
N THR A 183 -24.96 -20.20 18.25
CA THR A 183 -24.20 -20.09 17.00
C THR A 183 -23.21 -21.25 16.85
N ASP A 184 -22.86 -21.58 15.61
CA ASP A 184 -21.81 -22.54 15.22
C ASP A 184 -20.39 -22.01 15.58
N GLY A 185 -20.24 -21.44 16.73
CA GLY A 185 -19.12 -20.93 17.54
C GLY A 185 -17.80 -20.50 16.86
N ALA A 186 -17.51 -21.01 15.65
CA ALA A 186 -16.20 -20.87 15.02
C ALA A 186 -15.89 -19.44 14.48
N ASN A 187 -16.85 -18.77 13.88
CA ASN A 187 -16.61 -17.41 13.35
C ASN A 187 -16.57 -16.34 14.45
N ASP A 188 -17.22 -16.60 15.56
CA ASP A 188 -17.34 -15.66 16.70
C ASP A 188 -16.10 -15.68 17.59
N ILE A 189 -15.49 -16.86 17.77
CA ILE A 189 -14.27 -17.00 18.59
C ILE A 189 -13.07 -16.28 17.98
N HIS A 190 -12.91 -16.31 16.66
CA HIS A 190 -11.83 -15.57 15.96
C HIS A 190 -11.95 -14.07 16.16
N GLN A 191 -13.18 -13.54 16.17
CA GLN A 191 -13.41 -12.12 16.42
C GLN A 191 -13.14 -11.77 17.90
N SER A 192 -13.55 -12.61 18.84
CA SER A 192 -13.26 -12.42 20.27
C SER A 192 -11.75 -12.42 20.55
N ILE A 193 -10.99 -13.29 19.88
CA ILE A 193 -9.53 -13.31 19.97
C ILE A 193 -8.93 -11.99 19.46
N LYS A 194 -9.34 -11.50 18.30
CA LYS A 194 -8.86 -10.23 17.73
C LYS A 194 -9.15 -9.03 18.65
N LEU A 195 -10.24 -9.08 19.38
CA LEU A 195 -10.62 -8.05 20.34
C LEU A 195 -9.87 -8.18 21.69
N GLY A 196 -9.13 -9.27 21.90
CA GLY A 196 -8.42 -9.55 23.13
C GLY A 196 -9.34 -10.00 24.27
N ASP A 197 -10.52 -10.54 23.96
CA ASP A 197 -11.53 -10.96 24.94
C ASP A 197 -11.18 -12.35 25.51
N VAL A 198 -10.41 -12.35 26.60
CA VAL A 198 -9.96 -13.57 27.30
C VAL A 198 -11.16 -14.33 27.90
N GLU A 199 -12.18 -13.61 28.41
CA GLU A 199 -13.34 -14.27 29.05
C GLU A 199 -14.19 -15.02 28.01
N ALA A 200 -14.32 -14.48 26.80
CA ALA A 200 -15.00 -15.17 25.71
C ALA A 200 -14.24 -16.44 25.29
N VAL A 201 -12.91 -16.35 25.16
CA VAL A 201 -12.06 -17.51 24.84
C VAL A 201 -12.13 -18.58 25.94
N LYS A 202 -12.12 -18.16 27.22
CA LYS A 202 -12.29 -19.04 28.34
C LYS A 202 -13.63 -19.76 28.30
N ALA A 203 -14.73 -19.04 28.13
CA ALA A 203 -16.08 -19.63 28.00
C ALA A 203 -16.19 -20.62 26.83
N PHE A 204 -15.49 -20.34 25.73
CA PHE A 204 -15.42 -21.23 24.56
C PHE A 204 -14.71 -22.56 24.90
N LEU A 205 -13.56 -22.48 25.58
CA LEU A 205 -12.78 -23.65 25.98
C LEU A 205 -13.47 -24.46 27.10
N ASP A 206 -14.13 -23.79 28.06
CA ASP A 206 -14.85 -24.44 29.18
C ASP A 206 -16.08 -25.26 28.69
N LYS A 207 -16.53 -25.03 27.45
CA LYS A 207 -17.51 -25.87 26.75
C LYS A 207 -16.95 -27.18 26.17
N GLY A 208 -15.67 -27.44 26.38
CA GLY A 208 -15.01 -28.65 25.88
C GLY A 208 -14.46 -28.52 24.45
N ASN A 209 -14.39 -27.32 23.89
CA ASN A 209 -13.75 -27.10 22.59
C ASN A 209 -12.25 -27.35 22.68
N ASP A 210 -11.69 -28.03 21.71
CA ASP A 210 -10.27 -28.38 21.68
C ASP A 210 -9.43 -27.14 21.35
N ILE A 211 -8.49 -26.81 22.22
CA ILE A 211 -7.60 -25.64 22.11
C ILE A 211 -6.66 -25.73 20.90
N ASN A 212 -6.31 -26.93 20.45
CA ASN A 212 -5.37 -27.21 19.35
C ASN A 212 -6.07 -27.59 18.03
N LYS A 213 -7.40 -27.58 18.00
CA LYS A 213 -8.16 -27.85 16.78
C LYS A 213 -8.03 -26.67 15.78
N LEU A 214 -8.04 -27.00 14.50
CA LEU A 214 -8.15 -26.01 13.43
C LEU A 214 -9.59 -25.50 13.32
N TYR A 215 -9.77 -24.19 13.40
CA TYR A 215 -11.07 -23.51 13.31
C TYR A 215 -11.13 -22.60 12.07
N GLY A 216 -12.31 -22.32 11.57
CA GLY A 216 -12.56 -21.34 10.52
C GLY A 216 -11.71 -21.56 9.27
N LYS A 217 -10.70 -20.72 9.07
CA LYS A 217 -9.78 -20.78 7.91
C LYS A 217 -8.64 -21.79 8.06
N GLY A 218 -8.77 -22.81 8.91
CA GLY A 218 -7.75 -23.84 9.11
C GLY A 218 -6.57 -23.39 9.98
N GLN A 219 -6.82 -22.56 10.97
CA GLN A 219 -5.81 -22.10 11.95
C GLN A 219 -6.26 -22.42 13.38
N THR A 220 -5.29 -22.61 14.30
CA THR A 220 -5.58 -22.75 15.73
C THR A 220 -5.88 -21.38 16.35
N LEU A 221 -6.51 -21.38 17.52
CA LEU A 221 -6.79 -20.15 18.27
C LEU A 221 -5.52 -19.35 18.59
N LEU A 222 -4.39 -20.05 18.79
CA LEU A 222 -3.09 -19.42 19.04
C LEU A 222 -2.61 -18.62 17.83
N PHE A 223 -2.74 -19.14 16.60
CA PHE A 223 -2.37 -18.41 15.39
C PHE A 223 -3.20 -17.13 15.21
N ASP A 224 -4.49 -17.18 15.53
CA ASP A 224 -5.31 -15.97 15.50
C ASP A 224 -4.92 -14.95 16.55
N ALA A 225 -4.53 -15.42 17.73
CA ALA A 225 -4.06 -14.54 18.79
C ALA A 225 -2.72 -13.85 18.47
N ILE A 226 -1.91 -14.43 17.59
CA ILE A 226 -0.64 -13.81 17.15
C ILE A 226 -0.88 -12.62 16.22
N LYS A 227 -1.92 -12.66 15.38
CA LYS A 227 -2.23 -11.61 14.39
C LYS A 227 -2.67 -10.26 14.99
N GLY A 228 -3.20 -10.28 16.18
CA GLY A 228 -3.87 -9.11 16.74
C GLY A 228 -3.00 -8.34 17.72
N ASP A 229 -2.89 -7.03 17.54
CA ASP A 229 -2.17 -6.14 18.47
C ASP A 229 -2.69 -6.17 19.90
N ARG A 230 -3.94 -6.60 20.11
CA ARG A 230 -4.61 -6.65 21.41
C ARG A 230 -4.69 -8.05 22.00
N SER A 231 -4.40 -9.06 21.23
CA SER A 231 -4.60 -10.46 21.60
C SER A 231 -3.45 -11.07 22.41
N TYR A 232 -2.46 -10.26 22.83
CA TYR A 232 -1.37 -10.74 23.70
C TYR A 232 -1.89 -11.46 24.95
N LYS A 233 -2.89 -10.89 25.63
CA LYS A 233 -3.50 -11.53 26.82
C LYS A 233 -4.17 -12.86 26.46
N VAL A 234 -4.78 -12.94 25.29
CA VAL A 234 -5.39 -14.17 24.79
C VAL A 234 -4.31 -15.18 24.42
N ALA A 235 -3.26 -14.79 23.70
CA ALA A 235 -2.15 -15.68 23.37
C ALA A 235 -1.51 -16.27 24.65
N LYS A 236 -1.22 -15.42 25.64
CA LYS A 236 -0.70 -15.84 26.92
C LYS A 236 -1.65 -16.81 27.64
N TYR A 237 -2.93 -16.50 27.70
CA TYR A 237 -3.93 -17.37 28.32
C TYR A 237 -4.03 -18.74 27.60
N LEU A 238 -4.01 -18.76 26.26
CA LEU A 238 -4.04 -20.00 25.48
C LEU A 238 -2.81 -20.87 25.78
N LEU A 239 -1.62 -20.29 25.84
CA LEU A 239 -0.39 -21.00 26.19
C LEU A 239 -0.42 -21.55 27.62
N GLU A 240 -0.89 -20.78 28.59
CA GLU A 240 -1.07 -21.21 29.98
C GLU A 240 -2.11 -22.34 30.11
N ARG A 241 -3.04 -22.46 29.16
CA ARG A 241 -4.06 -23.52 29.08
C ARG A 241 -3.64 -24.72 28.23
N GLY A 242 -2.40 -24.76 27.76
CA GLY A 242 -1.84 -25.90 27.03
C GLY A 242 -2.05 -25.86 25.51
N ALA A 243 -2.20 -24.67 24.94
CA ALA A 243 -2.09 -24.55 23.48
C ALA A 243 -0.71 -25.00 23.02
N ASP A 244 -0.67 -25.84 21.98
CA ASP A 244 0.58 -26.33 21.42
C ASP A 244 1.38 -25.19 20.80
N VAL A 245 2.46 -24.81 21.48
CA VAL A 245 3.38 -23.74 21.09
C VAL A 245 4.12 -24.07 19.79
N ASN A 246 4.21 -25.35 19.42
CA ASN A 246 4.90 -25.85 18.24
C ASN A 246 3.96 -26.39 17.16
N PHE A 247 2.67 -26.12 17.25
CA PHE A 247 1.69 -26.55 16.25
C PHE A 247 2.07 -26.03 14.86
N VAL A 248 2.15 -26.91 13.87
CA VAL A 248 2.54 -26.54 12.50
C VAL A 248 1.29 -26.46 11.62
N THR A 249 1.06 -25.30 11.02
CA THR A 249 0.03 -25.09 9.98
C THR A 249 0.72 -24.62 8.70
N ASP A 250 0.52 -25.32 7.60
CA ASP A 250 1.12 -24.99 6.28
C ASP A 250 2.66 -24.76 6.36
N GLY A 251 3.36 -25.60 7.15
CA GLY A 251 4.81 -25.49 7.36
C GLY A 251 5.26 -24.34 8.28
N ILE A 252 4.35 -23.58 8.86
CA ILE A 252 4.64 -22.42 9.71
C ILE A 252 4.31 -22.74 11.16
N THR A 253 5.23 -22.41 12.09
CA THR A 253 5.00 -22.49 13.54
C THR A 253 4.45 -21.17 14.09
N PRO A 254 3.84 -21.16 15.30
CA PRO A 254 3.44 -19.93 15.98
C PRO A 254 4.60 -18.93 16.13
N LEU A 255 5.82 -19.41 16.40
CA LEU A 255 7.01 -18.56 16.53
C LEU A 255 7.36 -17.88 15.19
N MET A 256 7.43 -18.63 14.08
CA MET A 256 7.65 -18.06 12.76
C MET A 256 6.62 -17.00 12.41
N TYR A 257 5.38 -17.31 12.76
CA TYR A 257 4.25 -16.41 12.49
C TYR A 257 4.34 -15.10 13.30
N ALA A 258 4.70 -15.21 14.61
CA ALA A 258 4.90 -14.03 15.46
C ALA A 258 6.05 -13.14 14.98
N VAL A 259 7.13 -13.73 14.49
CA VAL A 259 8.25 -13.00 13.89
C VAL A 259 7.81 -12.29 12.60
N ALA A 260 7.08 -12.97 11.72
CA ALA A 260 6.56 -12.39 10.47
C ALA A 260 5.62 -11.20 10.71
N TYR A 261 4.82 -11.25 11.79
CA TYR A 261 3.94 -10.15 12.22
C TYR A 261 4.65 -9.10 13.10
N GLN A 262 5.96 -9.23 13.30
CA GLN A 262 6.80 -8.30 14.08
C GLN A 262 6.31 -8.09 15.52
N ASN A 263 5.64 -9.06 16.11
CA ASN A 263 5.10 -8.97 17.46
C ASN A 263 6.10 -9.50 18.50
N LEU A 264 7.09 -8.68 18.87
CA LEU A 264 8.15 -9.04 19.80
C LEU A 264 7.64 -9.52 21.17
N THR A 265 6.52 -8.99 21.65
CA THR A 265 5.94 -9.42 22.93
C THR A 265 5.46 -10.86 22.86
N ILE A 266 4.82 -11.24 21.76
CA ILE A 266 4.37 -12.62 21.53
C ILE A 266 5.57 -13.53 21.25
N VAL A 267 6.58 -13.07 20.48
CA VAL A 267 7.82 -13.82 20.26
C VAL A 267 8.46 -14.22 21.61
N LYS A 268 8.67 -13.25 22.50
CA LYS A 268 9.19 -13.52 23.88
C LYS A 268 8.32 -14.53 24.63
N THR A 269 7.00 -14.38 24.54
CA THR A 269 6.08 -15.27 25.24
C THR A 269 6.15 -16.70 24.72
N LEU A 270 6.20 -16.89 23.40
CA LEU A 270 6.33 -18.22 22.78
C LEU A 270 7.65 -18.89 23.15
N ILE A 271 8.77 -18.16 23.11
CA ILE A 271 10.10 -18.65 23.53
C ILE A 271 10.07 -19.10 25.00
N ASN A 272 9.47 -18.31 25.89
CA ASN A 272 9.34 -18.67 27.31
C ASN A 272 8.48 -19.93 27.53
N HIS A 273 7.54 -20.23 26.62
CA HIS A 273 6.74 -21.45 26.62
C HIS A 273 7.37 -22.59 25.81
N LYS A 274 8.69 -22.54 25.53
CA LYS A 274 9.47 -23.58 24.88
C LYS A 274 9.11 -23.80 23.40
N ALA A 275 8.82 -22.71 22.68
CA ALA A 275 8.76 -22.78 21.22
C ALA A 275 10.08 -23.34 20.66
N ASP A 276 10.00 -24.22 19.66
CA ASP A 276 11.17 -24.71 18.94
C ASP A 276 11.73 -23.60 18.04
N ILE A 277 12.82 -22.99 18.51
CA ILE A 277 13.46 -21.84 17.88
C ILE A 277 14.13 -22.23 16.56
N ASN A 278 14.60 -23.48 16.47
CA ASN A 278 15.36 -23.97 15.33
C ASN A 278 14.54 -24.84 14.36
N TYR A 279 13.22 -24.85 14.51
CA TYR A 279 12.37 -25.57 13.57
C TYR A 279 12.57 -25.04 12.14
N VAL A 280 12.76 -25.99 11.20
CA VAL A 280 12.79 -25.71 9.75
C VAL A 280 11.70 -26.50 9.05
N SER A 281 10.86 -25.84 8.31
CA SER A 281 9.78 -26.47 7.57
C SER A 281 10.27 -27.26 6.35
N LYS A 282 9.39 -28.09 5.76
CA LYS A 282 9.68 -28.77 4.49
C LYS A 282 9.96 -27.78 3.36
N GLU A 283 9.34 -26.62 3.40
CA GLU A 283 9.53 -25.48 2.48
C GLU A 283 10.75 -24.62 2.84
N LYS A 284 11.59 -25.13 3.78
CA LYS A 284 12.82 -24.47 4.20
C LYS A 284 12.63 -23.09 4.85
N GLN A 285 11.51 -22.90 5.56
CA GLN A 285 11.25 -21.70 6.35
C GLN A 285 11.73 -21.90 7.80
N SER A 286 12.23 -20.83 8.43
CA SER A 286 12.62 -20.79 9.86
C SER A 286 12.32 -19.43 10.47
N ALA A 287 12.27 -19.33 11.80
CA ALA A 287 12.05 -18.06 12.50
C ALA A 287 13.16 -17.03 12.18
N VAL A 288 14.42 -17.48 12.13
CA VAL A 288 15.57 -16.63 11.74
C VAL A 288 15.39 -16.08 10.33
N LEU A 289 14.97 -16.94 9.38
CA LEU A 289 14.74 -16.52 8.00
C LEU A 289 13.65 -15.44 7.91
N PHE A 290 12.57 -15.58 8.69
CA PHE A 290 11.52 -14.56 8.75
C PHE A 290 12.02 -13.26 9.37
N ALA A 291 12.87 -13.31 10.39
CA ALA A 291 13.47 -12.12 10.99
C ALA A 291 14.36 -11.36 9.99
N ILE A 292 15.20 -12.06 9.23
CA ILE A 292 16.07 -11.45 8.21
C ILE A 292 15.24 -10.88 7.06
N LYS A 293 14.35 -11.67 6.46
CA LYS A 293 13.46 -11.19 5.37
C LYS A 293 12.54 -10.06 5.81
N GLY A 294 12.07 -10.11 7.04
CA GLY A 294 11.24 -9.06 7.66
C GLY A 294 12.03 -7.83 8.10
N ARG A 295 13.39 -7.87 7.97
CA ARG A 295 14.31 -6.79 8.39
C ARG A 295 14.08 -6.35 9.83
N ASN A 296 13.96 -7.33 10.71
CA ASN A 296 13.66 -7.13 12.13
C ASN A 296 14.87 -7.58 12.98
N PRO A 297 15.86 -6.68 13.20
CA PRO A 297 17.04 -6.99 13.98
C PRO A 297 16.71 -7.31 15.45
N GLU A 298 15.66 -6.68 16.02
CA GLU A 298 15.24 -6.93 17.40
C GLU A 298 14.69 -8.36 17.56
N ALA A 299 13.88 -8.84 16.60
CA ALA A 299 13.41 -10.23 16.61
C ALA A 299 14.58 -11.21 16.38
N LEU A 300 15.50 -10.89 15.46
CA LEU A 300 16.68 -11.68 15.20
C LEU A 300 17.56 -11.78 16.45
N GLN A 301 17.86 -10.65 17.12
CA GLN A 301 18.63 -10.62 18.35
C GLN A 301 17.99 -11.52 19.43
N LEU A 302 16.67 -11.36 19.59
CA LEU A 302 15.92 -12.15 20.56
C LEU A 302 16.01 -13.67 20.28
N LEU A 303 15.93 -14.08 19.02
CA LEU A 303 16.07 -15.47 18.60
C LEU A 303 17.51 -15.99 18.89
N ILE A 304 18.54 -15.22 18.53
CA ILE A 304 19.96 -15.57 18.78
C ILE A 304 20.24 -15.69 20.27
N ASP A 305 19.78 -14.74 21.09
CA ASP A 305 19.95 -14.75 22.55
C ASP A 305 19.34 -15.99 23.20
N HIS A 306 18.39 -16.65 22.54
CA HIS A 306 17.73 -17.85 23.02
C HIS A 306 18.13 -19.12 22.25
N GLY A 307 19.25 -19.08 21.51
CA GLY A 307 19.88 -20.26 20.90
C GLY A 307 19.41 -20.58 19.49
N ALA A 308 18.90 -19.59 18.74
CA ALA A 308 18.69 -19.78 17.31
C ALA A 308 20.02 -19.97 16.57
N ASP A 309 20.05 -20.94 15.67
CA ASP A 309 21.19 -21.19 14.79
C ASP A 309 20.98 -20.65 13.39
N PRO A 310 21.60 -19.52 13.04
CA PRO A 310 21.44 -18.92 11.71
C PRO A 310 22.20 -19.66 10.61
N SER A 311 23.06 -20.64 10.97
CA SER A 311 23.84 -21.45 10.02
C SER A 311 23.07 -22.64 9.45
N ILE A 312 21.88 -22.93 9.98
CA ILE A 312 21.02 -24.02 9.48
C ILE A 312 20.74 -23.82 8.00
N LYS A 313 20.99 -24.85 7.20
CA LYS A 313 20.80 -24.83 5.76
C LYS A 313 19.31 -24.79 5.38
N ILE A 314 18.94 -23.79 4.62
CA ILE A 314 17.60 -23.60 4.07
C ILE A 314 17.49 -24.06 2.61
N GLN A 315 18.62 -24.16 1.90
CA GLN A 315 18.78 -24.82 0.59
C GLN A 315 20.10 -25.58 0.61
N ALA A 316 20.45 -26.32 -0.43
CA ALA A 316 21.59 -27.21 -0.49
C ALA A 316 22.82 -26.73 0.32
N ASP A 317 23.39 -25.57 -0.07
CA ASP A 317 24.55 -24.97 0.62
C ASP A 317 24.26 -23.53 1.11
N TYR A 318 22.99 -23.11 1.15
CA TYR A 318 22.56 -21.75 1.47
C TYR A 318 21.87 -21.71 2.84
N SER A 319 22.31 -20.82 3.72
CA SER A 319 21.81 -20.61 5.09
C SER A 319 21.15 -19.25 5.26
N ALA A 320 20.61 -18.99 6.44
CA ALA A 320 20.12 -17.68 6.80
C ALA A 320 21.25 -16.62 6.89
N ILE A 321 22.48 -17.08 7.26
CA ILE A 321 23.68 -16.22 7.22
C ILE A 321 23.98 -15.77 5.78
N ASP A 322 23.86 -16.66 4.80
CA ASP A 322 24.14 -16.32 3.41
C ASP A 322 23.12 -15.31 2.89
N LEU A 323 21.84 -15.47 3.26
CA LEU A 323 20.81 -14.47 2.98
C LEU A 323 21.14 -13.13 3.65
N ALA A 324 21.57 -13.12 4.91
CA ALA A 324 21.90 -11.88 5.60
C ALA A 324 23.06 -11.12 4.92
N LYS A 325 24.07 -11.85 4.44
CA LYS A 325 25.18 -11.27 3.65
C LYS A 325 24.71 -10.72 2.33
N GLU A 326 23.81 -11.42 1.63
CA GLU A 326 23.25 -10.99 0.36
C GLU A 326 22.37 -9.74 0.54
N GLU A 327 21.49 -9.71 1.54
CA GLU A 327 20.65 -8.55 1.86
C GLU A 327 21.48 -7.34 2.36
N ASN A 328 22.67 -7.60 2.91
CA ASN A 328 23.66 -6.63 3.39
C ASN A 328 23.05 -5.48 4.24
N ILE A 329 22.16 -5.86 5.16
CA ILE A 329 21.51 -4.90 6.08
C ILE A 329 22.38 -4.78 7.33
N ARG A 330 22.94 -3.60 7.59
CA ARG A 330 23.88 -3.35 8.69
C ARG A 330 23.36 -3.89 10.02
N GLU A 331 22.16 -3.51 10.42
CA GLU A 331 21.56 -3.87 11.71
C GLU A 331 21.35 -5.39 11.85
N ILE A 332 21.09 -6.12 10.77
CA ILE A 332 21.01 -7.59 10.73
C ILE A 332 22.40 -8.21 10.83
N LEU A 333 23.38 -7.68 10.10
CA LEU A 333 24.75 -8.17 10.11
C LEU A 333 25.42 -7.95 11.47
N ASP A 334 25.16 -6.82 12.13
CA ASP A 334 25.64 -6.50 13.46
C ASP A 334 25.15 -7.54 14.49
N VAL A 335 23.87 -7.93 14.45
CA VAL A 335 23.30 -9.00 15.30
C VAL A 335 24.00 -10.34 15.08
N LEU A 336 24.39 -10.65 13.84
CA LEU A 336 25.06 -11.90 13.49
C LEU A 336 26.59 -11.84 13.66
N ASN A 337 27.15 -10.73 14.14
CA ASN A 337 28.59 -10.45 14.20
C ASN A 337 29.30 -10.66 12.85
N ILE A 338 28.63 -10.30 11.75
CA ILE A 338 29.19 -10.36 10.40
C ILE A 338 29.64 -8.93 10.02
N PRO A 339 30.89 -8.78 9.56
CA PRO A 339 31.35 -7.46 9.10
C PRO A 339 30.43 -6.90 8.01
N TYR A 340 29.93 -5.68 8.21
CA TYR A 340 29.20 -4.97 7.19
C TYR A 340 30.16 -4.58 6.06
N VAL A 341 29.82 -4.96 4.84
CA VAL A 341 30.51 -4.47 3.66
C VAL A 341 29.81 -3.19 3.22
N GLY A 342 30.52 -2.09 3.20
CA GLY A 342 29.98 -0.80 2.79
C GLY A 342 29.26 -0.92 1.44
N ILE A 343 28.12 -0.24 1.31
CA ILE A 343 27.42 -0.23 0.03
C ILE A 343 28.24 0.50 -1.04
N SER A 344 28.14 0.03 -2.29
CA SER A 344 28.59 0.78 -3.46
C SER A 344 27.40 1.11 -4.34
N ASP A 345 27.25 2.38 -4.75
CA ASP A 345 26.11 2.85 -5.52
C ASP A 345 26.39 4.15 -6.28
N GLY A 346 25.54 4.47 -7.26
CA GLY A 346 25.66 5.63 -8.14
C GLY A 346 26.21 5.25 -9.53
N PRO A 347 26.64 6.22 -10.30
CA PRO A 347 26.79 7.64 -9.97
C PRO A 347 25.47 8.41 -9.89
N TYR A 348 25.42 9.39 -9.01
CA TYR A 348 24.39 10.43 -9.00
C TYR A 348 25.02 11.67 -9.64
N VAL A 349 24.39 12.21 -10.68
CA VAL A 349 24.99 13.29 -11.49
C VAL A 349 24.15 14.54 -11.41
N PHE A 350 24.72 15.55 -10.81
CA PHE A 350 24.11 16.86 -10.62
C PHE A 350 24.64 17.84 -11.67
N GLN A 351 23.75 18.61 -12.28
CA GLN A 351 24.11 19.62 -13.26
C GLN A 351 24.49 20.94 -12.58
N SER A 352 25.43 21.67 -13.17
CA SER A 352 25.82 23.01 -12.77
C SER A 352 26.22 23.84 -14.01
N GLU A 353 26.38 25.15 -13.86
CA GLU A 353 26.82 26.03 -14.95
C GLU A 353 28.22 25.66 -15.48
N GLU A 354 29.05 25.07 -14.62
CA GLU A 354 30.45 24.74 -14.95
C GLU A 354 30.60 23.29 -15.48
N GLY A 355 29.53 22.48 -15.45
CA GLY A 355 29.54 21.06 -15.87
C GLY A 355 28.73 20.18 -14.97
N HIS A 356 29.27 19.01 -14.58
CA HIS A 356 28.58 18.01 -13.80
C HIS A 356 29.35 17.66 -12.53
N SER A 357 28.63 17.51 -11.41
CA SER A 357 29.15 16.91 -10.19
C SER A 357 28.68 15.46 -10.10
N VAL A 358 29.61 14.53 -10.17
CA VAL A 358 29.37 13.07 -10.19
C VAL A 358 29.67 12.52 -8.81
N VAL A 359 28.66 12.07 -8.10
CA VAL A 359 28.75 11.55 -6.75
C VAL A 359 28.57 10.02 -6.75
N ARG A 360 29.47 9.30 -6.11
CA ARG A 360 29.43 7.83 -5.94
C ARG A 360 29.59 7.47 -4.48
N ILE A 361 29.04 6.35 -4.12
CA ILE A 361 29.37 5.66 -2.87
C ILE A 361 30.18 4.43 -3.27
N ILE A 362 31.35 4.25 -2.67
CA ILE A 362 32.22 3.09 -2.87
C ILE A 362 32.58 2.59 -1.48
N ASP A 363 32.21 1.36 -1.17
CA ASP A 363 32.47 0.70 0.13
C ASP A 363 32.04 1.55 1.34
N GLY A 364 30.90 2.24 1.20
CA GLY A 364 30.34 3.10 2.25
C GLY A 364 30.92 4.53 2.31
N GLU A 365 31.87 4.87 1.45
CA GLU A 365 32.49 6.20 1.43
C GLU A 365 32.01 7.02 0.23
N THR A 366 31.86 8.34 0.42
CA THR A 366 31.42 9.26 -0.64
C THR A 366 32.60 9.75 -1.47
N PHE A 367 32.50 9.59 -2.79
CA PHE A 367 33.45 10.12 -3.76
C PHE A 367 32.75 11.11 -4.68
N VAL A 368 33.35 12.31 -4.83
CA VAL A 368 32.84 13.37 -5.70
C VAL A 368 33.88 13.66 -6.78
N GLN A 369 33.43 13.67 -8.02
CA GLN A 369 34.22 14.05 -9.20
C GLN A 369 33.49 15.15 -9.97
N ASN A 370 34.12 16.28 -10.18
CA ASN A 370 33.58 17.33 -11.04
C ASN A 370 34.10 17.13 -12.47
N ILE A 371 33.21 17.20 -13.44
CA ILE A 371 33.48 17.09 -14.87
C ILE A 371 33.09 18.41 -15.50
N SER A 372 34.08 19.14 -16.06
CA SER A 372 33.82 20.37 -16.78
C SER A 372 33.10 20.09 -18.11
N THR A 373 32.34 21.07 -18.61
CA THR A 373 31.71 21.01 -19.94
C THR A 373 32.71 20.77 -21.08
N LYS A 374 33.99 21.06 -20.86
CA LYS A 374 35.07 20.84 -21.83
C LYS A 374 35.67 19.44 -21.79
N ASP A 375 35.38 18.65 -20.75
CA ASP A 375 35.92 17.32 -20.56
C ASP A 375 35.04 16.27 -21.27
N SER A 376 35.56 15.02 -21.33
CA SER A 376 34.72 13.89 -21.76
C SER A 376 33.54 13.70 -20.83
N GLN A 377 32.35 13.77 -21.35
CA GLN A 377 31.10 13.56 -20.62
C GLN A 377 30.81 12.08 -20.33
N THR A 378 31.80 11.18 -20.44
CA THR A 378 31.64 9.76 -20.19
C THR A 378 31.90 9.44 -18.73
N ILE A 379 30.93 8.81 -18.07
CA ILE A 379 30.99 8.35 -16.69
C ILE A 379 30.91 6.83 -16.61
N LYS A 380 31.45 6.24 -15.53
CA LYS A 380 31.34 4.82 -15.23
C LYS A 380 30.22 4.60 -14.21
N TYR A 381 29.48 3.51 -14.36
CA TYR A 381 28.54 2.98 -13.37
C TYR A 381 28.77 1.47 -13.21
N ASN A 382 28.08 0.82 -12.28
CA ASN A 382 28.25 -0.63 -12.01
C ASN A 382 27.56 -1.53 -13.08
N GLY A 383 27.57 -1.20 -14.28
CA GLY A 383 27.01 -1.93 -15.43
C GLY A 383 27.75 -1.57 -16.72
N GLY A 384 28.65 -0.58 -16.63
CA GLY A 384 29.39 -0.12 -17.80
C GLY A 384 29.81 1.33 -17.79
N LYS A 385 29.77 1.94 -18.94
CA LYS A 385 30.06 3.35 -19.16
C LYS A 385 28.91 3.98 -19.93
N VAL A 386 28.63 5.23 -19.65
CA VAL A 386 27.59 6.02 -20.33
C VAL A 386 28.14 7.41 -20.66
N THR A 387 27.79 7.91 -21.83
CA THR A 387 28.07 9.30 -22.21
C THR A 387 26.84 10.14 -21.93
N LEU A 388 27.02 11.19 -21.13
CA LEU A 388 25.94 12.13 -20.82
C LEU A 388 25.47 12.84 -22.08
N TRP A 389 24.20 13.09 -22.22
CA TRP A 389 23.64 13.82 -23.34
C TRP A 389 24.00 15.30 -23.23
N GLU A 390 24.34 15.93 -24.33
CA GLU A 390 24.64 17.38 -24.38
C GLU A 390 23.39 18.21 -24.02
N ASN A 391 22.20 17.73 -24.43
CA ASN A 391 20.92 18.32 -24.08
C ASN A 391 19.94 17.20 -23.77
N THR A 392 19.40 17.18 -22.57
CA THR A 392 18.27 16.32 -22.24
C THR A 392 17.02 16.90 -22.89
N PRO A 393 16.28 16.16 -23.73
CA PRO A 393 15.05 16.66 -24.33
C PRO A 393 14.08 17.11 -23.26
N VAL A 394 13.46 18.27 -23.44
CA VAL A 394 12.46 18.80 -22.49
C VAL A 394 11.16 18.03 -22.56
N GLU A 395 10.86 17.42 -23.71
CA GLU A 395 9.65 16.63 -23.95
C GLU A 395 9.92 15.46 -24.90
N VAL A 396 9.17 14.37 -24.73
CA VAL A 396 9.06 13.33 -25.78
C VAL A 396 8.10 13.87 -26.83
N GLU A 397 8.62 14.22 -28.01
CA GLU A 397 7.87 14.93 -29.06
C GLU A 397 6.78 14.05 -29.70
N ASN A 398 7.00 12.75 -29.79
CA ASN A 398 6.08 11.83 -30.45
C ASN A 398 5.60 10.75 -29.48
N LEU A 399 4.30 10.55 -29.42
CA LEU A 399 3.60 9.55 -28.60
C LEU A 399 2.92 8.47 -29.44
N GLU A 400 2.89 8.63 -30.77
CA GLU A 400 2.27 7.71 -31.72
C GLU A 400 3.25 7.39 -32.84
N TYR A 401 3.51 6.11 -33.08
CA TYR A 401 4.43 5.59 -34.10
C TYR A 401 3.69 4.62 -34.98
N ASN A 402 3.88 4.74 -36.30
CA ASN A 402 3.28 3.84 -37.29
C ASN A 402 4.35 3.36 -38.26
N GLY A 403 4.39 2.05 -38.49
CA GLY A 403 5.37 1.45 -39.39
C GLY A 403 5.52 -0.06 -39.19
N ASP A 404 6.34 -0.65 -40.03
CA ASP A 404 6.73 -2.07 -39.90
C ASP A 404 7.93 -2.20 -38.96
N PHE A 405 7.65 -2.32 -37.68
CA PHE A 405 8.65 -2.39 -36.61
C PHE A 405 8.67 -3.77 -35.97
N LYS A 406 9.87 -4.28 -35.64
CA LYS A 406 10.00 -5.27 -34.58
C LYS A 406 9.51 -4.61 -33.28
N LEU A 407 8.71 -5.31 -32.49
CA LEU A 407 8.17 -4.76 -31.28
C LEU A 407 8.44 -5.70 -30.10
N GLY A 408 8.88 -5.12 -28.97
CA GLY A 408 9.05 -5.83 -27.72
C GLY A 408 8.64 -4.96 -26.53
N ALA A 409 8.23 -5.60 -25.43
CA ALA A 409 7.85 -4.88 -24.23
C ALA A 409 8.15 -5.67 -22.95
N ILE A 410 8.44 -4.93 -21.88
CA ILE A 410 8.68 -5.43 -20.51
C ILE A 410 8.16 -4.41 -19.50
N SER A 411 7.92 -4.86 -18.27
CA SER A 411 7.46 -4.00 -17.18
C SER A 411 8.00 -4.49 -15.83
N ASP A 412 7.87 -3.64 -14.79
CA ASP A 412 8.09 -4.00 -13.38
C ASP A 412 9.49 -4.60 -13.11
N ILE A 413 10.52 -3.91 -13.60
CA ILE A 413 11.94 -4.34 -13.48
C ILE A 413 12.39 -4.27 -12.01
N HIS A 414 11.96 -3.25 -11.28
CA HIS A 414 12.17 -3.12 -9.84
C HIS A 414 13.63 -3.34 -9.41
N GLY A 415 14.58 -2.69 -10.07
CA GLY A 415 15.99 -2.77 -9.71
C GLY A 415 16.63 -4.16 -9.84
N GLN A 416 16.07 -5.06 -10.65
CA GLN A 416 16.61 -6.41 -10.91
C GLN A 416 17.49 -6.42 -12.18
N PHE A 417 18.58 -5.63 -12.15
CA PHE A 417 19.44 -5.38 -13.31
C PHE A 417 19.98 -6.66 -13.96
N ASP A 418 20.54 -7.58 -13.17
CA ASP A 418 21.16 -8.80 -13.70
C ASP A 418 20.15 -9.70 -14.42
N THR A 419 18.96 -9.86 -13.82
CA THR A 419 17.85 -10.60 -14.44
C THR A 419 17.35 -9.89 -15.70
N PHE A 420 17.24 -8.57 -15.68
CA PHE A 420 16.83 -7.75 -16.80
C PHE A 420 17.82 -7.88 -17.98
N ILE A 421 19.11 -7.71 -17.74
CA ILE A 421 20.16 -7.86 -18.77
C ILE A 421 20.16 -9.27 -19.37
N LYS A 422 20.07 -10.31 -18.53
CA LYS A 422 19.98 -11.69 -18.98
C LYS A 422 18.78 -11.92 -19.90
N LEU A 423 17.64 -11.36 -19.55
CA LEU A 423 16.41 -11.48 -20.31
C LEU A 423 16.53 -10.77 -21.68
N LEU A 424 17.09 -9.56 -21.71
CA LEU A 424 17.32 -8.81 -22.95
C LEU A 424 18.30 -9.53 -23.90
N LYS A 425 19.42 -10.05 -23.37
CA LYS A 425 20.43 -10.80 -24.15
C LYS A 425 19.83 -12.07 -24.75
N ASN A 426 19.17 -12.87 -23.94
CA ASN A 426 18.61 -14.15 -24.38
C ASN A 426 17.45 -14.00 -25.37
N ASN A 427 16.85 -12.82 -25.43
CA ASN A 427 15.78 -12.51 -26.38
C ASN A 427 16.22 -11.60 -27.55
N ALA A 428 17.54 -11.37 -27.68
CA ALA A 428 18.17 -10.62 -28.78
C ALA A 428 17.72 -9.15 -28.90
N ILE A 429 17.34 -8.54 -27.79
CA ILE A 429 17.09 -7.09 -27.69
C ILE A 429 18.43 -6.35 -27.64
N ILE A 430 19.38 -6.91 -26.90
CA ILE A 430 20.77 -6.47 -26.85
C ILE A 430 21.71 -7.62 -27.20
N ASP A 431 22.91 -7.31 -27.62
CA ASP A 431 23.97 -8.30 -27.88
C ASP A 431 24.64 -8.77 -26.57
N GLN A 432 25.65 -9.64 -26.70
CA GLN A 432 26.37 -10.17 -25.54
C GLN A 432 27.21 -9.09 -24.82
N GLN A 433 27.54 -8.00 -25.50
CA GLN A 433 28.24 -6.85 -24.94
C GLN A 433 27.31 -5.83 -24.30
N GLY A 434 25.97 -6.04 -24.35
CA GLY A 434 24.96 -5.15 -23.80
C GLY A 434 24.58 -3.99 -24.74
N GLN A 435 24.94 -4.05 -26.01
CA GLN A 435 24.61 -3.02 -26.98
C GLN A 435 23.28 -3.33 -27.67
N TRP A 436 22.59 -2.27 -28.15
CA TRP A 436 21.32 -2.42 -28.86
C TRP A 436 21.46 -3.35 -30.07
N ASN A 437 20.65 -4.39 -30.13
CA ASN A 437 20.66 -5.40 -31.19
C ASN A 437 19.28 -5.61 -31.84
N PHE A 438 18.35 -4.70 -31.56
CA PHE A 438 16.97 -4.83 -32.04
C PHE A 438 16.72 -4.13 -33.39
N GLY A 439 17.78 -3.53 -33.97
CA GLY A 439 17.73 -2.83 -35.27
C GLY A 439 16.80 -1.62 -35.22
N ASN A 440 15.92 -1.48 -36.23
CA ASN A 440 14.89 -0.43 -36.28
C ASN A 440 13.65 -0.74 -35.40
N GLY A 441 13.74 -1.73 -34.53
CA GLY A 441 12.62 -2.11 -33.66
C GLY A 441 12.29 -1.10 -32.56
N HIS A 442 11.09 -1.20 -32.04
CA HIS A 442 10.63 -0.45 -30.89
C HIS A 442 10.57 -1.36 -29.66
N PHE A 443 11.20 -0.94 -28.57
CA PHE A 443 11.17 -1.67 -27.30
C PHE A 443 10.60 -0.79 -26.20
N VAL A 444 9.60 -1.30 -25.47
CA VAL A 444 8.88 -0.54 -24.43
C VAL A 444 9.22 -1.09 -23.06
N VAL A 445 9.67 -0.22 -22.15
CA VAL A 445 9.72 -0.45 -20.71
C VAL A 445 8.52 0.26 -20.09
N ALA A 446 7.51 -0.50 -19.70
CA ALA A 446 6.23 0.03 -19.24
C ALA A 446 6.21 0.36 -17.74
N GLY A 447 7.28 1.01 -17.24
CA GLY A 447 7.37 1.55 -15.89
C GLY A 447 7.81 0.56 -14.79
N ASP A 448 7.82 1.07 -13.57
CA ASP A 448 8.27 0.41 -12.35
C ASP A 448 9.73 -0.08 -12.42
N ILE A 449 10.62 0.89 -12.63
CA ILE A 449 12.08 0.70 -12.57
C ILE A 449 12.55 0.73 -11.13
N PHE A 450 11.98 1.64 -10.33
CA PHE A 450 12.33 1.88 -8.93
C PHE A 450 11.80 0.82 -7.96
N ASP A 451 12.33 0.88 -6.75
CA ASP A 451 11.94 0.11 -5.58
C ASP A 451 12.33 -1.39 -5.62
N ARG A 452 12.16 -2.05 -4.49
CA ARG A 452 12.31 -3.50 -4.22
C ARG A 452 13.70 -4.07 -4.39
N GLY A 453 14.33 -3.96 -5.57
CA GLY A 453 15.66 -4.51 -5.86
C GLY A 453 16.81 -3.53 -5.60
N PRO A 454 18.04 -4.05 -5.49
CA PRO A 454 19.23 -3.27 -5.11
C PRO A 454 19.94 -2.56 -6.27
N GLN A 455 19.50 -2.73 -7.53
CA GLN A 455 20.25 -2.30 -8.72
C GLN A 455 19.44 -1.29 -9.59
N VAL A 456 18.69 -0.38 -8.94
CA VAL A 456 17.87 0.64 -9.63
C VAL A 456 18.75 1.61 -10.42
N THR A 457 19.86 2.03 -9.82
CA THR A 457 20.79 3.00 -10.45
C THR A 457 21.42 2.42 -11.71
N GLU A 458 21.76 1.13 -11.67
CA GLU A 458 22.29 0.38 -12.82
C GLU A 458 21.25 0.29 -13.96
N VAL A 459 19.98 -0.03 -13.65
CA VAL A 459 18.89 -0.06 -14.63
C VAL A 459 18.69 1.29 -15.28
N LEU A 460 18.65 2.37 -14.50
CA LEU A 460 18.42 3.72 -15.01
C LEU A 460 19.52 4.16 -15.97
N TRP A 461 20.80 3.99 -15.60
CA TRP A 461 21.91 4.36 -16.47
C TRP A 461 21.98 3.50 -17.73
N PHE A 462 21.67 2.22 -17.61
CA PHE A 462 21.62 1.32 -18.76
C PHE A 462 20.53 1.76 -19.76
N LEU A 463 19.32 2.05 -19.28
CA LEU A 463 18.23 2.52 -20.14
C LEU A 463 18.52 3.88 -20.76
N TYR A 464 19.13 4.80 -20.00
CA TYR A 464 19.57 6.10 -20.48
C TYR A 464 20.55 5.97 -21.67
N ASP A 465 21.52 5.06 -21.59
CA ASP A 465 22.48 4.82 -22.68
C ASP A 465 21.83 4.05 -23.84
N LEU A 466 21.02 3.03 -23.53
CA LEU A 466 20.36 2.19 -24.54
C LEU A 466 19.40 2.99 -25.45
N GLU A 467 18.78 4.05 -24.92
CA GLU A 467 17.92 4.94 -25.70
C GLU A 467 18.69 5.59 -26.86
N LYS A 468 19.92 6.09 -26.61
CA LYS A 468 20.77 6.66 -27.64
C LYS A 468 21.31 5.63 -28.65
N GLN A 469 21.57 4.42 -28.16
CA GLN A 469 21.99 3.33 -29.05
C GLN A 469 20.84 2.92 -29.98
N ALA A 470 19.62 2.84 -29.50
CA ALA A 470 18.44 2.55 -30.29
C ALA A 470 18.22 3.59 -31.39
N GLU A 471 18.26 4.89 -31.02
CA GLU A 471 18.14 6.01 -31.99
C GLU A 471 19.20 5.95 -33.10
N LYS A 472 20.46 5.71 -32.74
CA LYS A 472 21.55 5.57 -33.73
C LYS A 472 21.35 4.40 -34.69
N SER A 473 20.62 3.37 -34.26
CA SER A 473 20.31 2.19 -35.05
C SER A 473 18.99 2.32 -35.83
N GLY A 474 18.34 3.49 -35.81
CA GLY A 474 17.04 3.74 -36.43
C GLY A 474 15.85 3.10 -35.67
N GLY A 475 16.08 2.55 -34.47
CA GLY A 475 15.07 2.01 -33.58
C GLY A 475 14.66 2.99 -32.48
N LYS A 476 13.87 2.54 -31.52
CA LYS A 476 13.41 3.37 -30.43
C LYS A 476 13.24 2.57 -29.11
N LEU A 477 13.83 3.08 -28.04
CA LEU A 477 13.51 2.66 -26.69
C LEU A 477 12.47 3.62 -26.11
N HIS A 478 11.36 3.08 -25.64
CA HIS A 478 10.31 3.83 -24.94
C HIS A 478 10.36 3.48 -23.46
N VAL A 479 10.63 4.44 -22.61
CA VAL A 479 10.55 4.28 -21.15
C VAL A 479 9.34 5.05 -20.67
N LEU A 480 8.39 4.36 -20.07
CA LEU A 480 7.20 4.94 -19.45
C LEU A 480 7.39 5.03 -17.94
N LEU A 481 6.66 5.95 -17.29
CA LEU A 481 6.61 6.01 -15.83
C LEU A 481 5.59 5.00 -15.29
N GLY A 482 6.01 4.23 -14.28
CA GLY A 482 5.16 3.44 -13.43
C GLY A 482 4.82 4.14 -12.12
N ASN A 483 4.00 3.52 -11.29
CA ASN A 483 3.61 4.13 -10.03
C ASN A 483 4.76 4.19 -9.02
N HIS A 484 5.68 3.21 -9.00
CA HIS A 484 6.85 3.23 -8.15
C HIS A 484 7.86 4.31 -8.57
N ASP A 485 7.99 4.58 -9.86
CA ASP A 485 8.83 5.67 -10.36
C ASP A 485 8.29 7.02 -9.88
N VAL A 486 6.98 7.25 -10.05
CA VAL A 486 6.30 8.46 -9.58
C VAL A 486 6.33 8.57 -8.05
N MET A 487 6.18 7.48 -7.32
CA MET A 487 6.27 7.47 -5.84
C MET A 487 7.63 8.00 -5.39
N VAL A 488 8.73 7.52 -5.96
CA VAL A 488 10.06 8.00 -5.60
C VAL A 488 10.23 9.47 -5.98
N LEU A 489 9.85 9.87 -7.20
CA LEU A 489 9.92 11.28 -7.63
C LEU A 489 9.11 12.23 -6.73
N ASN A 490 8.04 11.75 -6.12
CA ASN A 490 7.17 12.49 -5.18
C ASN A 490 7.61 12.37 -3.71
N GLY A 491 8.72 11.70 -3.40
CA GLY A 491 9.22 11.53 -2.04
C GLY A 491 8.55 10.42 -1.22
N ASN A 492 7.72 9.57 -1.82
CA ASN A 492 7.15 8.40 -1.16
C ASN A 492 8.14 7.22 -1.23
N LEU A 493 8.96 7.06 -0.20
CA LEU A 493 10.09 6.13 -0.15
C LEU A 493 9.79 4.81 0.60
N ARG A 494 8.52 4.47 0.80
CA ARG A 494 8.12 3.31 1.62
C ARG A 494 8.61 1.97 1.08
N SER A 495 8.74 1.83 -0.25
CA SER A 495 9.09 0.58 -0.94
C SER A 495 10.55 0.54 -1.41
N VAL A 496 11.34 1.57 -1.09
CA VAL A 496 12.74 1.70 -1.49
C VAL A 496 13.60 0.65 -0.80
N HIS A 497 14.46 -0.01 -1.57
CA HIS A 497 15.40 -1.01 -1.05
C HIS A 497 16.33 -0.41 0.02
N PRO A 498 16.71 -1.13 1.09
CA PRO A 498 17.59 -0.64 2.16
C PRO A 498 18.91 -0.07 1.69
N LYS A 499 19.54 -0.62 0.66
CA LYS A 499 20.73 -0.06 0.01
C LYS A 499 20.57 1.45 -0.24
N TYR A 500 19.42 1.88 -0.75
CA TYR A 500 19.16 3.29 -1.07
C TYR A 500 18.79 4.14 0.14
N LYS A 501 18.23 3.53 1.20
CA LYS A 501 18.07 4.21 2.50
C LYS A 501 19.42 4.47 3.14
N GLU A 502 20.35 3.52 3.04
CA GLU A 502 21.72 3.68 3.50
C GLU A 502 22.48 4.69 2.63
N ALA A 503 22.34 4.65 1.29
CA ALA A 503 22.89 5.65 0.40
C ALA A 503 22.44 7.06 0.77
N ALA A 504 21.17 7.25 1.09
CA ALA A 504 20.60 8.52 1.54
C ALA A 504 21.25 9.02 2.85
N LYS A 505 21.53 8.11 3.80
CA LYS A 505 22.23 8.43 5.06
C LYS A 505 23.69 8.84 4.78
N ILE A 506 24.44 8.04 4.00
CA ILE A 506 25.83 8.30 3.66
C ILE A 506 25.97 9.66 2.96
N LEU A 507 25.09 9.96 2.01
CA LEU A 507 25.09 11.20 1.25
C LEU A 507 24.48 12.39 2.03
N ASN A 508 23.87 12.13 3.18
CA ASN A 508 23.09 13.11 3.97
C ASN A 508 22.06 13.86 3.12
N LYS A 509 21.34 13.11 2.28
CA LYS A 509 20.31 13.62 1.35
C LYS A 509 19.13 12.64 1.28
N PRO A 510 17.88 13.11 1.23
CA PRO A 510 16.74 12.21 0.92
C PRO A 510 16.95 11.52 -0.43
N PHE A 511 16.64 10.23 -0.52
CA PHE A 511 16.89 9.44 -1.74
C PHE A 511 16.22 10.04 -2.99
N ASN A 512 14.98 10.51 -2.88
CA ASN A 512 14.29 11.17 -3.99
C ASN A 512 15.02 12.42 -4.50
N SER A 513 15.73 13.15 -3.63
CA SER A 513 16.47 14.36 -4.03
C SER A 513 17.63 14.07 -5.00
N LEU A 514 18.08 12.82 -5.07
CA LEU A 514 19.09 12.34 -6.01
C LEU A 514 18.54 12.27 -7.45
N PHE A 515 17.22 12.41 -7.61
CA PHE A 515 16.48 12.40 -8.88
C PHE A 515 15.62 13.66 -9.05
N ASN A 516 15.94 14.74 -8.36
CA ASN A 516 15.25 16.02 -8.53
C ASN A 516 15.64 16.71 -9.83
N LYS A 517 14.92 17.77 -10.19
CA LYS A 517 15.32 18.69 -11.27
C LYS A 517 16.75 19.18 -11.04
N GLY A 518 17.52 19.31 -12.13
CA GLY A 518 18.94 19.61 -12.09
C GLY A 518 19.85 18.39 -11.83
N THR A 519 19.29 17.18 -11.83
CA THR A 519 20.07 15.94 -11.92
C THR A 519 19.83 15.29 -13.28
N VAL A 520 20.85 14.67 -13.86
CA VAL A 520 20.76 14.09 -15.20
C VAL A 520 19.63 13.06 -15.32
N LEU A 521 19.59 12.08 -14.41
CA LEU A 521 18.53 11.06 -14.42
C LEU A 521 17.17 11.65 -14.00
N GLY A 522 17.16 12.63 -13.09
CA GLY A 522 15.92 13.28 -12.65
C GLY A 522 15.23 14.06 -13.77
N ASP A 523 16.01 14.83 -14.55
CA ASP A 523 15.50 15.55 -15.70
C ASP A 523 15.07 14.57 -16.81
N TRP A 524 15.88 13.54 -17.08
CA TRP A 524 15.54 12.48 -18.05
C TRP A 524 14.22 11.76 -17.66
N LEU A 525 14.02 11.37 -16.41
CA LEU A 525 12.78 10.73 -15.94
C LEU A 525 11.56 11.62 -16.11
N ARG A 526 11.69 12.93 -15.87
CA ARG A 526 10.58 13.89 -16.02
C ARG A 526 10.16 14.14 -17.46
N THR A 527 10.97 13.71 -18.43
CA THR A 527 10.55 13.73 -19.84
C THR A 527 9.69 12.52 -20.21
N ARG A 528 9.68 11.45 -19.41
CA ARG A 528 9.03 10.19 -19.76
C ARG A 528 7.51 10.30 -19.78
N PRO A 529 6.84 9.72 -20.81
CA PRO A 529 5.39 9.65 -20.86
C PRO A 529 4.82 8.54 -19.97
N VAL A 530 3.51 8.51 -19.81
CA VAL A 530 2.77 7.40 -19.19
C VAL A 530 2.02 6.53 -20.19
N LEU A 531 1.89 7.01 -21.42
CA LEU A 531 1.24 6.32 -22.54
C LEU A 531 2.09 6.45 -23.80
N VAL A 532 2.21 5.39 -24.57
CA VAL A 532 2.72 5.42 -25.95
C VAL A 532 1.91 4.45 -26.82
N LYS A 533 1.63 4.85 -28.06
CA LYS A 533 0.96 4.04 -29.05
C LYS A 533 1.94 3.68 -30.16
N ILE A 534 2.05 2.39 -30.49
CA ILE A 534 2.86 1.89 -31.60
C ILE A 534 1.94 1.07 -32.49
N ASN A 535 1.71 1.53 -33.70
CA ASN A 535 0.66 1.04 -34.61
C ASN A 535 -0.72 1.12 -33.90
N ASP A 536 -1.42 0.02 -33.75
CA ASP A 536 -2.69 -0.10 -33.06
C ASP A 536 -2.57 -0.69 -31.63
N ILE A 537 -1.36 -0.69 -31.06
CA ILE A 537 -1.08 -1.20 -29.73
C ILE A 537 -0.74 -0.05 -28.79
N LEU A 538 -1.47 0.08 -27.68
CA LEU A 538 -1.17 1.03 -26.63
C LEU A 538 -0.39 0.36 -25.50
N PHE A 539 0.62 1.06 -25.00
CA PHE A 539 1.40 0.66 -23.83
C PHE A 539 1.22 1.69 -22.71
N THR A 540 0.97 1.19 -21.52
CA THR A 540 0.88 1.97 -20.28
C THR A 540 1.22 1.09 -19.09
N HIS A 541 1.51 1.68 -17.92
CA HIS A 541 1.88 0.88 -16.76
C HIS A 541 0.69 0.16 -16.12
N GLY A 542 -0.36 0.89 -15.69
CA GLY A 542 -1.52 0.32 -14.99
C GLY A 542 -2.65 -0.10 -15.92
N GLY A 543 -3.14 0.83 -16.72
CA GLY A 543 -4.26 0.62 -17.63
C GLY A 543 -5.01 1.90 -17.96
N LEU A 544 -6.07 1.78 -18.73
CA LEU A 544 -6.98 2.88 -19.05
C LEU A 544 -8.33 2.65 -18.34
N HIS A 545 -8.72 3.56 -17.47
CA HIS A 545 -10.04 3.54 -16.89
C HIS A 545 -11.09 3.90 -17.96
N PRO A 546 -12.27 3.24 -18.01
CA PRO A 546 -13.32 3.54 -19.00
C PRO A 546 -13.68 5.02 -19.12
N ASP A 547 -13.76 5.74 -18.02
CA ASP A 547 -14.06 7.18 -17.98
C ASP A 547 -13.12 8.06 -18.84
N LEU A 548 -11.97 7.55 -19.26
CA LEU A 548 -11.07 8.30 -20.15
C LEU A 548 -11.69 8.50 -21.53
N ALA A 549 -12.41 7.49 -22.03
CA ALA A 549 -13.17 7.58 -23.26
C ALA A 549 -14.36 8.55 -23.11
N ASP A 550 -15.12 8.43 -22.00
CA ASP A 550 -16.26 9.31 -21.70
C ASP A 550 -15.86 10.78 -21.59
N LYS A 551 -14.70 11.05 -21.01
CA LYS A 551 -14.11 12.40 -20.92
C LYS A 551 -13.56 12.91 -22.26
N GLY A 552 -13.52 12.08 -23.30
CA GLY A 552 -13.02 12.45 -24.63
C GLY A 552 -11.55 12.83 -24.67
N LEU A 553 -10.74 12.30 -23.75
CA LEU A 553 -9.31 12.65 -23.65
C LEU A 553 -8.47 11.99 -24.73
N THR A 554 -7.52 12.73 -25.27
CA THR A 554 -6.50 12.22 -26.22
C THR A 554 -5.23 11.78 -25.46
N PHE A 555 -4.38 10.98 -26.09
CA PHE A 555 -3.07 10.60 -25.56
C PHE A 555 -2.22 11.79 -25.16
N GLY A 556 -2.16 12.80 -26.02
CA GLY A 556 -1.40 14.03 -25.77
C GLY A 556 -1.92 14.78 -24.54
N GLN A 557 -3.24 14.86 -24.36
CA GLN A 557 -3.83 15.51 -23.21
C GLN A 557 -3.54 14.75 -21.91
N ILE A 558 -3.67 13.42 -21.92
CA ILE A 558 -3.39 12.59 -20.74
C ILE A 558 -1.91 12.75 -20.33
N ASN A 559 -0.97 12.57 -21.24
CA ASN A 559 0.46 12.73 -20.96
C ASN A 559 0.81 14.15 -20.50
N LYS A 560 0.25 15.19 -21.15
CA LYS A 560 0.51 16.58 -20.81
C LYS A 560 0.02 16.91 -19.41
N VAL A 561 -1.23 16.56 -19.07
CA VAL A 561 -1.79 16.83 -17.74
C VAL A 561 -1.05 16.04 -16.69
N PHE A 562 -0.73 14.77 -16.96
CA PHE A 562 0.05 13.95 -16.04
C PHE A 562 1.40 14.59 -15.71
N LYS A 563 2.18 15.01 -16.73
CA LYS A 563 3.46 15.69 -16.53
C LYS A 563 3.36 17.01 -15.78
N GLN A 564 2.38 17.85 -16.13
CA GLN A 564 2.17 19.14 -15.48
C GLN A 564 1.79 19.00 -14.01
N GLN A 565 1.18 17.88 -13.64
CA GLN A 565 0.72 17.58 -12.29
C GLN A 565 1.68 16.62 -11.54
N LEU A 566 2.81 16.28 -12.14
CA LEU A 566 3.87 15.50 -11.48
C LEU A 566 4.64 16.42 -10.51
N ILE A 567 4.39 16.26 -9.22
CA ILE A 567 4.85 17.15 -8.15
C ILE A 567 6.01 16.49 -7.40
N GLU A 568 6.96 17.28 -6.93
CA GLU A 568 8.14 16.81 -6.17
C GLU A 568 7.80 16.42 -4.72
N SER A 569 6.67 16.89 -4.19
CA SER A 569 6.16 16.53 -2.86
C SER A 569 4.66 16.29 -2.95
N GLU A 570 4.25 15.03 -2.95
CA GLU A 570 2.86 14.64 -3.14
C GLU A 570 1.96 14.91 -1.93
N LEU A 571 2.54 15.01 -0.75
CA LEU A 571 1.79 15.02 0.51
C LEU A 571 1.06 16.34 0.78
N ASP A 572 1.46 17.43 0.14
CA ASP A 572 1.05 18.78 0.51
C ASP A 572 0.46 19.63 -0.62
N GLN A 573 0.23 19.07 -1.82
CA GLN A 573 -0.29 19.86 -2.95
C GLN A 573 -1.59 19.26 -3.51
N ASP A 574 -2.60 20.14 -3.63
CA ASP A 574 -3.85 19.81 -4.31
C ASP A 574 -3.66 19.80 -5.84
N ARG A 575 -4.02 18.70 -6.47
CA ARG A 575 -4.20 18.62 -7.91
C ARG A 575 -5.63 19.04 -8.27
N ASN A 576 -5.82 19.54 -9.49
CA ASN A 576 -7.18 19.70 -10.02
C ASN A 576 -7.86 18.32 -10.19
N GLU A 577 -9.17 18.31 -10.48
CA GLU A 577 -9.96 17.08 -10.60
C GLU A 577 -9.35 16.08 -11.59
N LEU A 578 -8.95 16.54 -12.79
CA LEU A 578 -8.34 15.67 -13.80
C LEU A 578 -6.94 15.19 -13.38
N GLY A 579 -6.14 16.05 -12.75
CA GLY A 579 -4.86 15.65 -12.19
C GLY A 579 -4.99 14.61 -11.09
N ASN A 580 -5.97 14.74 -10.20
CA ASN A 580 -6.29 13.73 -9.19
C ASN A 580 -6.74 12.42 -9.83
N PHE A 581 -7.60 12.46 -10.83
CA PHE A 581 -8.04 11.27 -11.57
C PHE A 581 -6.84 10.53 -12.18
N LEU A 582 -5.94 11.23 -12.88
CA LEU A 582 -4.79 10.63 -13.57
C LEU A 582 -3.68 10.14 -12.62
N HIS A 583 -3.54 10.72 -11.42
CA HIS A 583 -2.50 10.37 -10.44
C HIS A 583 -3.00 9.46 -9.31
N ARG A 584 -4.23 8.93 -9.36
CA ARG A 584 -4.83 8.02 -8.37
C ARG A 584 -5.26 6.70 -9.03
N GLY A 585 -6.02 5.90 -8.32
CA GLY A 585 -6.40 4.53 -8.72
C GLY A 585 -7.07 4.37 -10.09
N HIS A 586 -7.60 5.45 -10.67
CA HIS A 586 -8.18 5.47 -12.01
C HIS A 586 -7.17 5.91 -13.10
N GLY A 587 -6.01 6.38 -12.71
CA GLY A 587 -4.99 6.86 -13.64
C GLY A 587 -4.17 5.75 -14.29
N PRO A 588 -3.48 6.09 -15.40
CA PRO A 588 -2.81 5.13 -16.27
C PRO A 588 -1.67 4.33 -15.61
N ILE A 589 -1.17 4.79 -14.45
CA ILE A 589 -0.12 4.09 -13.71
C ILE A 589 -0.63 3.30 -12.49
N TYR A 590 -1.93 3.41 -12.15
CA TYR A 590 -2.50 2.74 -10.97
C TYR A 590 -3.69 1.83 -11.29
N TYR A 591 -4.33 1.99 -12.44
CA TYR A 591 -5.57 1.29 -12.76
C TYR A 591 -5.38 -0.23 -12.79
N ARG A 592 -6.24 -0.97 -12.08
CA ARG A 592 -6.23 -2.43 -11.98
C ARG A 592 -7.57 -3.08 -12.38
N GLY A 593 -8.54 -2.30 -12.85
CA GLY A 593 -9.89 -2.77 -13.14
C GLY A 593 -10.02 -3.82 -14.23
N TYR A 594 -8.92 -4.19 -14.90
CA TYR A 594 -8.91 -5.37 -15.78
C TYR A 594 -8.79 -6.70 -15.01
N PHE A 595 -8.31 -6.67 -13.76
CA PHE A 595 -7.93 -7.88 -13.03
C PHE A 595 -8.42 -7.90 -11.58
N GLN A 596 -8.72 -6.74 -10.99
CA GLN A 596 -9.00 -6.60 -9.57
C GLN A 596 -10.04 -5.50 -9.30
N GLY A 597 -10.80 -5.66 -8.21
CA GLY A 597 -11.81 -4.69 -7.80
C GLY A 597 -13.06 -4.76 -8.67
N GLU A 598 -13.63 -3.62 -9.02
CA GLU A 598 -14.70 -3.51 -10.00
C GLU A 598 -14.11 -3.72 -11.40
N LEU A 599 -14.43 -4.85 -11.99
CA LEU A 599 -13.88 -5.23 -13.29
C LEU A 599 -14.55 -4.43 -14.42
N ALA A 600 -13.73 -3.96 -15.37
CA ALA A 600 -14.23 -3.40 -16.62
C ALA A 600 -14.99 -4.46 -17.42
N THR A 601 -16.10 -4.07 -18.04
CA THR A 601 -16.86 -4.96 -18.92
C THR A 601 -16.22 -5.04 -20.32
N ASP A 602 -16.57 -6.04 -21.10
CA ASP A 602 -16.12 -6.16 -22.49
C ASP A 602 -16.52 -4.95 -23.32
N GLU A 603 -17.72 -4.42 -23.12
CA GLU A 603 -18.25 -3.24 -23.80
C GLU A 603 -17.43 -1.99 -23.47
N GLN A 604 -17.09 -1.78 -22.20
CA GLN A 604 -16.23 -0.67 -21.77
C GLN A 604 -14.84 -0.73 -22.39
N ILE A 605 -14.29 -1.94 -22.49
CA ILE A 605 -13.00 -2.14 -23.17
C ILE A 605 -13.12 -1.85 -24.66
N ASP A 606 -14.19 -2.30 -25.32
CA ASP A 606 -14.42 -2.04 -26.73
C ASP A 606 -14.58 -0.54 -27.02
N GLU A 607 -15.25 0.21 -26.14
CA GLU A 607 -15.35 1.67 -26.22
C GLU A 607 -13.99 2.35 -26.09
N LEU A 608 -13.14 1.91 -25.13
CA LEU A 608 -11.76 2.40 -25.00
C LEU A 608 -10.95 2.13 -26.27
N LEU A 609 -10.98 0.90 -26.78
CA LEU A 609 -10.24 0.53 -28.00
C LEU A 609 -10.69 1.38 -29.20
N LYS A 610 -11.98 1.57 -29.36
CA LYS A 610 -12.58 2.41 -30.40
C LYS A 610 -12.18 3.87 -30.24
N HIS A 611 -12.29 4.44 -29.03
CA HIS A 611 -11.96 5.84 -28.74
C HIS A 611 -10.50 6.15 -29.08
N PHE A 612 -9.58 5.29 -28.65
CA PHE A 612 -8.15 5.47 -28.87
C PHE A 612 -7.65 4.90 -30.21
N LYS A 613 -8.51 4.28 -31.02
CA LYS A 613 -8.19 3.65 -32.31
C LYS A 613 -7.03 2.65 -32.16
N ILE A 614 -7.21 1.69 -31.28
CA ILE A 614 -6.25 0.64 -30.94
C ILE A 614 -6.94 -0.73 -30.94
N SER A 615 -6.15 -1.79 -31.09
CA SER A 615 -6.62 -3.19 -31.01
C SER A 615 -6.24 -3.85 -29.70
N ASN A 616 -5.17 -3.39 -29.06
CA ASN A 616 -4.65 -3.98 -27.81
C ASN A 616 -4.19 -2.89 -26.82
N ILE A 617 -4.33 -3.19 -25.54
CA ILE A 617 -3.72 -2.46 -24.44
C ILE A 617 -2.74 -3.40 -23.71
N VAL A 618 -1.47 -3.01 -23.65
CA VAL A 618 -0.40 -3.75 -22.96
C VAL A 618 -0.10 -3.06 -21.65
N VAL A 619 -0.17 -3.81 -20.54
CA VAL A 619 -0.07 -3.27 -19.16
C VAL A 619 0.89 -4.07 -18.28
N GLY A 620 1.52 -3.41 -17.33
CA GLY A 620 2.27 -3.97 -16.21
C GLY A 620 1.47 -3.98 -14.91
N HIS A 621 2.11 -3.55 -13.81
CA HIS A 621 1.50 -3.19 -12.51
C HIS A 621 0.80 -4.31 -11.75
N THR A 622 0.03 -5.15 -12.41
CA THR A 622 -0.68 -6.28 -11.79
C THR A 622 0.09 -7.56 -12.07
N THR A 623 0.77 -8.05 -11.04
CA THR A 623 1.70 -9.19 -11.17
C THR A 623 1.00 -10.50 -11.50
N HIS A 624 1.48 -11.16 -12.52
CA HIS A 624 1.09 -12.49 -12.95
C HIS A 624 2.29 -13.46 -12.93
N LYS A 625 2.04 -14.76 -13.04
CA LYS A 625 3.13 -15.76 -13.10
C LYS A 625 3.90 -15.73 -14.43
N GLN A 626 3.27 -15.21 -15.48
CA GLN A 626 3.77 -15.15 -16.83
C GLN A 626 3.00 -14.09 -17.62
N ILE A 627 3.48 -13.69 -18.79
CA ILE A 627 2.74 -12.85 -19.72
C ILE A 627 1.51 -13.62 -20.24
N GLU A 628 0.34 -13.00 -20.21
CA GLU A 628 -0.91 -13.60 -20.69
C GLU A 628 -1.87 -12.54 -21.21
N SER A 629 -2.85 -12.93 -22.02
CA SER A 629 -3.89 -12.02 -22.53
C SER A 629 -5.26 -12.34 -21.95
N HIS A 630 -6.07 -11.30 -21.78
CA HIS A 630 -7.42 -11.32 -21.25
C HIS A 630 -8.38 -10.61 -22.21
N TYR A 631 -9.69 -10.73 -21.96
CA TYR A 631 -10.74 -10.09 -22.78
C TYR A 631 -10.62 -10.44 -24.27
N GLY A 632 -10.47 -11.73 -24.56
CA GLY A 632 -10.34 -12.20 -25.94
C GLY A 632 -9.05 -11.75 -26.68
N GLY A 633 -8.04 -11.32 -25.95
CA GLY A 633 -6.77 -10.84 -26.50
C GLY A 633 -6.61 -9.32 -26.49
N LYS A 634 -7.63 -8.57 -26.07
CA LYS A 634 -7.64 -7.09 -26.05
C LYS A 634 -6.69 -6.50 -25.03
N ILE A 635 -6.54 -7.15 -23.86
CA ILE A 635 -5.66 -6.74 -22.75
C ILE A 635 -4.53 -7.74 -22.62
N ILE A 636 -3.28 -7.27 -22.61
CA ILE A 636 -2.09 -8.11 -22.43
C ILE A 636 -1.34 -7.63 -21.21
N VAL A 637 -1.19 -8.50 -20.20
CA VAL A 637 -0.43 -8.19 -18.97
C VAL A 637 1.00 -8.70 -19.10
N ILE A 638 1.97 -7.83 -18.82
CA ILE A 638 3.40 -8.09 -18.99
C ILE A 638 4.23 -8.03 -17.69
N ASP A 639 3.62 -7.75 -16.51
CA ASP A 639 4.29 -7.95 -15.22
C ASP A 639 4.37 -9.45 -14.90
N ALA A 640 5.45 -10.10 -15.34
CA ALA A 640 5.73 -11.51 -15.13
C ALA A 640 6.62 -11.76 -13.90
N ASN A 641 6.42 -10.99 -12.82
CA ASN A 641 7.05 -11.15 -11.51
C ASN A 641 8.59 -11.01 -11.52
N MET A 642 9.15 -10.13 -12.34
CA MET A 642 10.60 -9.87 -12.36
C MET A 642 11.14 -9.38 -11.01
N LYS A 643 10.33 -8.68 -10.25
CA LYS A 643 10.67 -8.21 -8.88
C LYS A 643 11.14 -9.31 -7.92
N SER A 644 10.88 -10.59 -8.22
CA SER A 644 11.40 -11.72 -7.46
C SER A 644 12.90 -11.98 -7.68
N GLY A 645 13.53 -11.33 -8.67
CA GLY A 645 14.94 -11.52 -9.04
C GLY A 645 15.23 -12.79 -9.84
N SER A 646 14.29 -13.72 -9.94
CA SER A 646 14.51 -15.06 -10.54
C SER A 646 13.55 -15.39 -11.70
N MET A 647 12.58 -14.52 -11.96
CA MET A 647 11.55 -14.67 -12.99
C MET A 647 11.54 -13.48 -13.93
N GLY A 648 10.81 -13.58 -15.02
CA GLY A 648 10.59 -12.49 -15.97
C GLY A 648 10.40 -13.00 -17.37
N GLU A 649 9.60 -12.28 -18.15
CA GLU A 649 9.36 -12.55 -19.57
C GLU A 649 9.33 -11.24 -20.36
N ILE A 650 9.53 -11.31 -21.66
CA ILE A 650 9.38 -10.21 -22.62
C ILE A 650 8.21 -10.53 -23.54
N LEU A 651 7.32 -9.59 -23.75
CA LEU A 651 6.37 -9.65 -24.86
C LEU A 651 7.09 -9.29 -26.16
N LEU A 652 6.89 -10.05 -27.21
CA LEU A 652 7.44 -9.80 -28.53
C LEU A 652 6.33 -9.90 -29.58
N TRP A 653 6.40 -9.04 -30.60
CA TRP A 653 5.57 -9.13 -31.80
C TRP A 653 6.39 -9.74 -32.93
N GLN A 654 6.00 -10.90 -33.42
CA GLN A 654 6.70 -11.64 -34.47
C GLN A 654 5.68 -12.28 -35.43
N ASN A 655 5.89 -12.12 -36.75
CA ASN A 655 5.06 -12.72 -37.78
C ASN A 655 3.55 -12.47 -37.64
N GLY A 656 3.14 -11.29 -37.13
CA GLY A 656 1.75 -10.94 -36.96
C GLY A 656 1.12 -11.46 -35.64
N GLU A 657 1.91 -12.02 -34.72
CA GLU A 657 1.43 -12.58 -33.48
C GLU A 657 2.29 -12.14 -32.27
N PHE A 658 1.66 -12.07 -31.10
CA PHE A 658 2.37 -11.90 -29.84
C PHE A 658 2.93 -13.22 -29.33
N VAL A 659 4.20 -13.21 -28.95
CA VAL A 659 4.88 -14.33 -28.31
C VAL A 659 5.56 -13.90 -27.02
N ARG A 660 5.77 -14.83 -26.10
CA ARG A 660 6.48 -14.63 -24.84
C ARG A 660 7.93 -15.07 -24.98
N GLY A 661 8.86 -14.20 -24.71
CA GLY A 661 10.28 -14.52 -24.60
C GLY A 661 10.65 -14.78 -23.14
N THR A 662 11.07 -15.99 -22.82
CA THR A 662 11.41 -16.38 -21.45
C THR A 662 12.83 -15.96 -21.06
N LEU A 663 13.15 -16.08 -19.75
CA LEU A 663 14.50 -15.81 -19.23
C LEU A 663 15.59 -16.68 -19.87
N SER A 664 15.24 -17.87 -20.38
CA SER A 664 16.17 -18.75 -21.14
C SER A 664 16.23 -18.43 -22.64
N GLY A 665 15.46 -17.47 -23.13
CA GLY A 665 15.37 -17.12 -24.55
C GLY A 665 14.37 -17.95 -25.36
N LYS A 666 13.69 -18.93 -24.71
CA LYS A 666 12.66 -19.73 -25.40
C LYS A 666 11.46 -18.85 -25.75
N LYS A 667 10.95 -19.00 -26.97
CA LYS A 667 9.73 -18.33 -27.45
C LYS A 667 8.53 -19.24 -27.21
N LEU A 668 7.51 -18.72 -26.59
CA LEU A 668 6.29 -19.44 -26.25
C LEU A 668 5.08 -18.66 -26.77
N ALA A 669 4.02 -19.38 -27.15
CA ALA A 669 2.77 -18.73 -27.51
C ALA A 669 2.20 -17.93 -26.34
N LEU A 670 1.47 -16.85 -26.63
CA LEU A 670 0.74 -16.08 -25.63
C LEU A 670 -0.49 -16.86 -25.16
N ASN A 671 -0.61 -17.09 -23.87
CA ASN A 671 -1.78 -17.74 -23.29
C ASN A 671 -2.98 -16.78 -23.35
N LYS A 672 -4.10 -17.27 -23.88
CA LYS A 672 -5.37 -16.56 -23.92
C LYS A 672 -6.23 -17.02 -22.73
N LYS A 673 -6.73 -16.07 -21.96
CA LYS A 673 -7.69 -16.27 -20.86
C LYS A 673 -8.96 -15.49 -21.10
#